data_8e3dea563da880169c33f5daa83b6e01
#
_entry.id   8e3dea563da880169c33f5daa83b6e01
#
_cell.length_a   1.000
_cell.length_b   1.000
_cell.length_c   1.000
_cell.angle_alpha   90.00
_cell.angle_beta   90.00
_cell.angle_gamma   90.00
#
_symmetry.space_group_name_H-M   'P 1'
#
loop_
_entity.id
_entity.type
_entity.pdbx_description
1 polymer ?
#
loop_
_entity_poly.entity_id
_entity_poly.type
_entity_poly.pdbx_seq_one_letter_code
_entity_poly.pdbx_strand_id
1 'polypeptide(L)'
;MRSFFAIVLMFTLVFPSLFFGADQFGVSQVALAGYSPRAGQSEREWEAKFRAIPDPANLREYMRRLSARPHHVGSAYDKDNAEWILAHFKDWGLDAHIERFDVLFPTPKVRLLEMLAPTKFTAKLEEPALAVDPTSNQKAEQLPTYNAYSIDGDVNGPLVFVNYGLPEDYEKLDRLGISVKGAIVIAKYLHSWRGVKPKVAAEHGAIGCLIYSEPQDDGYTHDNVFPVGPMRPADGVQRGSVMDFASVSPGDPLTPGVGATPDAKRLALKDAKSITKIPVLPISYGDAQPLLAALAGPMAPEEWRGSLPIPYHVGPGPAQVHLKVAFNWDIKPVYDVIAKIPGSVAPGEWVIRGNHHDGWVNGAEDPISAQVSLLEEARALGSLVKQGWKPRRTIIYCAWDGEEPMLLGSTEWVETHADELREHAAVYINTDGNGRGVLTMGGSHSLEQFINGVARDIEDPETKMTVWQRAQLSKIAEAKSAKDPTELRKELRERADLRIDALGSGTDFTAFLDHVGVATLDLGFGGEDDGGIYHSIYDDFYWYTHFSDTTFVYGRALAQTVGTSVMRLADAEVLPFDFVNLADTTDMYRKKLEKLLADKQEEIRERNRELDEGMFKATLDPRRPTVEPAREEVPPHLNFAPMQNAVESLTRSAKHYQQALSQTRASLGDDAVAAKLGALNRELIESERRLTNADGLPRRPWYKHLLYAPGVYSGYEVKTVPGVREGIEQKRYAEAEQEIVRVSKALEDESALIESAARTLEGAGR
;
A
#
# COMPACT_ATOMS: atom_id res chain seq x y z
N MET A 1 49.48 -47.24 33.44
CA MET A 1 49.27 -47.94 34.73
C MET A 1 47.89 -47.59 35.26
N ARG A 2 47.16 -48.64 35.62
CA ARG A 2 45.88 -48.76 36.32
C ARG A 2 44.62 -48.45 35.55
N SER A 3 44.08 -49.55 35.04
CA SER A 3 42.68 -49.78 34.67
C SER A 3 41.77 -49.66 35.87
N PHE A 4 40.51 -49.21 35.61
CA PHE A 4 39.37 -49.55 36.44
C PHE A 4 38.20 -49.92 35.52
N PHE A 5 37.80 -51.18 35.59
CA PHE A 5 36.58 -51.76 35.08
C PHE A 5 35.40 -51.28 35.94
N ALA A 6 34.32 -50.86 35.31
CA ALA A 6 33.00 -50.70 35.95
C ALA A 6 31.97 -51.55 35.20
N ILE A 7 31.44 -52.48 35.94
CA ILE A 7 30.41 -53.45 35.53
C ILE A 7 29.07 -52.71 35.37
N VAL A 8 28.45 -52.83 34.20
CA VAL A 8 27.08 -52.39 33.95
C VAL A 8 26.13 -53.55 34.24
N LEU A 9 25.31 -53.39 35.27
CA LEU A 9 24.18 -54.31 35.58
C LEU A 9 22.99 -53.88 34.71
N MET A 10 22.58 -54.75 33.79
CA MET A 10 21.35 -54.63 33.03
C MET A 10 20.14 -55.04 33.90
N PHE A 11 19.30 -54.06 34.28
CA PHE A 11 17.97 -54.35 34.77
C PHE A 11 16.96 -54.23 33.65
N THR A 12 16.46 -55.39 33.19
CA THR A 12 15.31 -55.45 32.29
C THR A 12 14.02 -55.21 33.08
N LEU A 13 13.47 -54.01 32.95
CA LEU A 13 12.11 -53.71 33.41
C LEU A 13 11.14 -53.95 32.24
N VAL A 14 10.36 -55.03 32.39
CA VAL A 14 9.20 -55.32 31.54
C VAL A 14 8.08 -54.35 31.92
N PHE A 15 7.78 -53.38 31.06
CA PHE A 15 6.57 -52.58 31.14
C PHE A 15 5.44 -53.26 30.35
N PRO A 16 4.25 -53.44 30.92
CA PRO A 16 3.11 -53.91 30.14
C PRO A 16 2.64 -52.79 29.24
N SER A 17 2.54 -53.09 27.94
CA SER A 17 1.97 -52.22 26.90
C SER A 17 0.47 -52.01 27.20
N LEU A 18 0.13 -50.89 27.83
CA LEU A 18 -1.22 -50.36 27.83
C LEU A 18 -1.45 -49.71 26.45
N PHE A 19 -2.18 -50.39 25.61
CA PHE A 19 -2.82 -49.80 24.45
C PHE A 19 -3.80 -48.72 24.95
N PHE A 20 -3.37 -47.45 25.02
CA PHE A 20 -4.29 -46.33 25.00
C PHE A 20 -4.80 -46.20 23.58
N GLY A 21 -6.06 -46.50 23.37
CA GLY A 21 -6.79 -46.14 22.17
C GLY A 21 -6.53 -44.65 21.89
N ALA A 22 -6.11 -44.33 20.70
CA ALA A 22 -6.08 -42.99 20.19
C ALA A 22 -7.57 -42.54 20.08
N ASP A 23 -8.10 -42.02 21.18
CA ASP A 23 -9.26 -41.15 21.07
C ASP A 23 -8.86 -39.97 20.20
N GLN A 24 -9.48 -39.92 19.04
CA GLN A 24 -9.48 -38.74 18.19
C GLN A 24 -10.03 -37.59 19.04
N PHE A 25 -9.15 -36.81 19.65
CA PHE A 25 -9.49 -35.45 20.01
C PHE A 25 -9.73 -34.73 18.68
N GLY A 26 -10.99 -34.72 18.25
CA GLY A 26 -11.43 -33.84 17.19
C GLY A 26 -11.05 -32.42 17.61
N VAL A 27 -10.03 -31.87 16.96
CA VAL A 27 -9.75 -30.44 17.03
C VAL A 27 -11.06 -29.77 16.60
N SER A 28 -11.77 -29.18 17.55
CA SER A 28 -12.97 -28.39 17.24
C SER A 28 -12.54 -27.30 16.28
N GLN A 29 -12.76 -27.52 14.98
CA GLN A 29 -12.42 -26.52 13.98
C GLN A 29 -13.20 -25.25 14.31
N VAL A 30 -12.47 -24.13 14.41
CA VAL A 30 -13.07 -22.83 14.64
C VAL A 30 -14.11 -22.58 13.54
N ALA A 31 -15.27 -22.17 13.96
CA ALA A 31 -16.39 -21.92 13.07
C ALA A 31 -16.10 -20.77 12.10
N LEU A 32 -16.42 -20.93 10.81
CA LEU A 32 -16.27 -19.87 9.83
C LEU A 32 -17.28 -18.73 10.12
N ALA A 33 -16.81 -17.51 10.10
CA ALA A 33 -17.66 -16.32 10.25
C ALA A 33 -18.65 -16.21 9.08
N GLY A 34 -19.90 -15.90 9.36
CA GLY A 34 -20.94 -15.77 8.34
C GLY A 34 -21.52 -17.07 7.79
N TYR A 35 -21.15 -18.22 8.36
CA TYR A 35 -21.59 -19.54 7.91
C TYR A 35 -22.39 -20.30 8.97
N SER A 36 -23.47 -20.97 8.53
CA SER A 36 -24.07 -22.05 9.28
C SER A 36 -23.08 -23.24 9.44
N PRO A 37 -23.25 -24.12 10.43
CA PRO A 37 -22.34 -25.26 10.62
C PRO A 37 -22.21 -26.15 9.36
N ARG A 38 -23.33 -26.39 8.65
CA ARG A 38 -23.36 -27.23 7.44
C ARG A 38 -22.66 -26.55 6.25
N ALA A 39 -22.96 -25.27 6.02
CA ALA A 39 -22.33 -24.50 4.95
C ALA A 39 -20.83 -24.36 5.18
N GLY A 40 -20.41 -24.07 6.43
CA GLY A 40 -19.00 -23.97 6.78
C GLY A 40 -18.21 -25.27 6.62
N GLN A 41 -18.84 -26.43 6.84
CA GLN A 41 -18.20 -27.71 6.53
C GLN A 41 -18.01 -27.89 5.02
N SER A 42 -19.06 -27.64 4.24
CA SER A 42 -18.99 -27.71 2.76
C SER A 42 -17.92 -26.75 2.21
N GLU A 43 -17.85 -25.53 2.74
CA GLU A 43 -16.84 -24.55 2.35
C GLU A 43 -15.43 -25.07 2.58
N ARG A 44 -15.13 -25.61 3.76
CA ARG A 44 -13.81 -26.19 4.07
C ARG A 44 -13.43 -27.34 3.14
N GLU A 45 -14.39 -28.13 2.68
CA GLU A 45 -14.16 -29.21 1.72
C GLU A 45 -13.76 -28.66 0.34
N TRP A 46 -14.39 -27.56 -0.11
CA TRP A 46 -14.02 -26.90 -1.33
C TRP A 46 -12.70 -26.15 -1.23
N GLU A 47 -12.46 -25.44 -0.11
CA GLU A 47 -11.16 -24.80 0.18
C GLU A 47 -9.99 -25.80 0.17
N ALA A 48 -10.19 -26.99 0.74
CA ALA A 48 -9.15 -28.02 0.73
C ALA A 48 -8.81 -28.47 -0.69
N LYS A 49 -9.81 -28.60 -1.57
CA LYS A 49 -9.59 -28.89 -3.00
C LYS A 49 -8.89 -27.72 -3.69
N PHE A 50 -9.35 -26.49 -3.43
CA PHE A 50 -8.75 -25.29 -3.98
C PHE A 50 -7.27 -25.19 -3.64
N ARG A 51 -6.92 -25.24 -2.35
CA ARG A 51 -5.52 -25.09 -1.86
C ARG A 51 -4.56 -26.14 -2.40
N ALA A 52 -5.06 -27.27 -2.90
CA ALA A 52 -4.25 -28.31 -3.51
C ALA A 52 -3.90 -28.03 -4.98
N ILE A 53 -4.53 -27.04 -5.64
CA ILE A 53 -4.36 -26.80 -7.09
C ILE A 53 -3.23 -25.83 -7.43
N PRO A 54 -3.00 -24.71 -6.71
CA PRO A 54 -1.96 -23.75 -7.09
C PRO A 54 -0.56 -24.41 -7.13
N ASP A 55 0.13 -24.21 -8.27
CA ASP A 55 1.41 -24.87 -8.57
C ASP A 55 2.53 -23.85 -8.80
N PRO A 56 3.62 -23.89 -8.01
CA PRO A 56 4.80 -23.05 -8.21
C PRO A 56 5.40 -23.10 -9.62
N ALA A 57 5.27 -24.22 -10.33
CA ALA A 57 5.79 -24.34 -11.69
C ALA A 57 5.02 -23.46 -12.69
N ASN A 58 3.69 -23.34 -12.53
CA ASN A 58 2.89 -22.43 -13.34
C ASN A 58 3.22 -20.97 -13.02
N LEU A 59 3.31 -20.61 -11.75
CA LEU A 59 3.68 -19.26 -11.31
C LEU A 59 5.00 -18.82 -11.95
N ARG A 60 6.02 -19.70 -11.91
CA ARG A 60 7.32 -19.45 -12.54
C ARG A 60 7.22 -19.25 -14.05
N GLU A 61 6.43 -20.07 -14.74
CA GLU A 61 6.26 -19.95 -16.19
C GLU A 61 5.49 -18.69 -16.58
N TYR A 62 4.44 -18.32 -15.82
CA TYR A 62 3.69 -17.09 -16.06
C TYR A 62 4.58 -15.86 -15.85
N MET A 63 5.36 -15.79 -14.75
CA MET A 63 6.30 -14.71 -14.52
C MET A 63 7.33 -14.62 -15.65
N ARG A 64 7.95 -15.73 -16.01
CA ARG A 64 8.92 -15.78 -17.12
C ARG A 64 8.34 -15.22 -18.42
N ARG A 65 7.04 -15.46 -18.69
CA ARG A 65 6.33 -14.96 -19.87
C ARG A 65 5.97 -13.49 -19.73
N LEU A 66 5.39 -13.07 -18.62
CA LEU A 66 4.86 -11.72 -18.46
C LEU A 66 5.96 -10.67 -18.28
N SER A 67 7.05 -11.01 -17.61
CA SER A 67 8.21 -10.11 -17.40
C SER A 67 9.33 -10.25 -18.44
N ALA A 68 9.11 -10.99 -19.53
CA ALA A 68 10.15 -11.25 -20.54
C ALA A 68 10.63 -10.01 -21.27
N ARG A 69 9.81 -8.97 -21.36
CA ARG A 69 10.10 -7.71 -22.06
C ARG A 69 9.47 -6.53 -21.30
N PRO A 70 9.99 -5.31 -21.50
CA PRO A 70 9.38 -4.11 -20.96
C PRO A 70 7.92 -3.98 -21.38
N HIS A 71 7.02 -3.73 -20.39
CA HIS A 71 5.58 -3.71 -20.59
C HIS A 71 4.91 -2.50 -19.90
N HIS A 72 5.50 -1.33 -20.10
CA HIS A 72 4.92 -0.07 -19.65
C HIS A 72 3.67 0.31 -20.48
N VAL A 73 2.82 1.16 -19.93
CA VAL A 73 1.61 1.70 -20.56
C VAL A 73 1.83 2.05 -22.03
N GLY A 74 0.96 1.51 -22.88
CA GLY A 74 0.95 1.75 -24.32
C GLY A 74 2.10 1.11 -25.08
N SER A 75 2.92 0.26 -24.46
CA SER A 75 3.90 -0.57 -25.17
C SER A 75 3.21 -1.73 -25.89
N ALA A 76 3.90 -2.28 -26.90
CA ALA A 76 3.33 -3.41 -27.63
C ALA A 76 3.27 -4.68 -26.78
N TYR A 77 4.20 -4.84 -25.83
CA TYR A 77 4.24 -6.02 -25.00
C TYR A 77 3.24 -5.98 -23.83
N ASP A 78 2.93 -4.80 -23.35
CA ASP A 78 1.87 -4.56 -22.40
C ASP A 78 0.50 -5.03 -22.95
N LYS A 79 0.15 -4.57 -24.14
CA LYS A 79 -1.03 -5.06 -24.86
C LYS A 79 -1.01 -6.58 -25.08
N ASP A 80 0.14 -7.14 -25.46
CA ASP A 80 0.31 -8.59 -25.67
C ASP A 80 0.13 -9.36 -24.34
N ASN A 81 0.55 -8.79 -23.20
CA ASN A 81 0.29 -9.32 -21.87
C ASN A 81 -1.21 -9.31 -21.55
N ALA A 82 -1.91 -8.20 -21.77
CA ALA A 82 -3.34 -8.11 -21.55
C ALA A 82 -4.12 -9.14 -22.42
N GLU A 83 -3.79 -9.27 -23.69
CA GLU A 83 -4.39 -10.26 -24.59
C GLU A 83 -4.10 -11.71 -24.16
N TRP A 84 -2.90 -11.97 -23.65
CA TRP A 84 -2.50 -13.27 -23.10
C TRP A 84 -3.26 -13.62 -21.82
N ILE A 85 -3.42 -12.68 -20.91
CA ILE A 85 -4.20 -12.83 -19.67
C ILE A 85 -5.67 -13.10 -20.02
N LEU A 86 -6.25 -12.33 -20.93
CA LEU A 86 -7.62 -12.52 -21.44
C LEU A 86 -7.85 -13.92 -22.00
N ALA A 87 -6.90 -14.42 -22.81
CA ALA A 87 -6.99 -15.76 -23.40
C ALA A 87 -7.00 -16.84 -22.30
N HIS A 88 -6.16 -16.73 -21.29
CA HIS A 88 -6.10 -17.67 -20.18
C HIS A 88 -7.36 -17.68 -19.32
N PHE A 89 -7.93 -16.50 -18.99
CA PHE A 89 -9.21 -16.43 -18.29
C PHE A 89 -10.32 -17.15 -19.05
N LYS A 90 -10.40 -16.94 -20.37
CA LYS A 90 -11.37 -17.65 -21.23
C LYS A 90 -11.14 -19.15 -21.28
N ASP A 91 -9.91 -19.60 -21.38
CA ASP A 91 -9.56 -21.03 -21.42
C ASP A 91 -9.92 -21.73 -20.10
N TRP A 92 -9.82 -21.02 -18.98
CA TRP A 92 -10.24 -21.53 -17.68
C TRP A 92 -11.76 -21.51 -17.49
N GLY A 93 -12.48 -20.86 -18.39
CA GLY A 93 -13.97 -20.86 -18.43
C GLY A 93 -14.58 -19.64 -17.74
N LEU A 94 -13.84 -18.57 -17.53
CA LEU A 94 -14.36 -17.31 -17.02
C LEU A 94 -14.93 -16.48 -18.18
N ASP A 95 -15.96 -15.69 -17.90
CA ASP A 95 -16.50 -14.69 -18.84
C ASP A 95 -15.60 -13.44 -18.79
N ALA A 96 -14.75 -13.26 -19.80
CA ALA A 96 -13.70 -12.27 -19.77
C ALA A 96 -13.66 -11.38 -21.01
N HIS A 97 -13.31 -10.10 -20.80
CA HIS A 97 -13.12 -9.08 -21.83
C HIS A 97 -12.05 -8.06 -21.40
N ILE A 98 -11.64 -7.21 -22.34
CA ILE A 98 -10.78 -6.05 -22.06
C ILE A 98 -11.65 -4.80 -22.10
N GLU A 99 -11.53 -3.96 -21.06
CA GLU A 99 -11.97 -2.57 -21.08
C GLU A 99 -10.79 -1.66 -21.37
N ARG A 100 -11.02 -0.65 -22.23
CA ARG A 100 -9.97 0.27 -22.66
C ARG A 100 -10.29 1.67 -22.21
N PHE A 101 -9.28 2.32 -21.66
CA PHE A 101 -9.28 3.77 -21.40
C PHE A 101 -8.15 4.44 -22.18
N ASP A 102 -8.30 5.72 -22.48
CA ASP A 102 -7.33 6.51 -23.22
C ASP A 102 -6.79 7.61 -22.28
N VAL A 103 -5.58 7.43 -21.74
CA VAL A 103 -5.02 8.22 -20.65
C VAL A 103 -3.82 9.05 -21.09
N LEU A 104 -3.56 10.16 -20.43
CA LEU A 104 -2.32 10.93 -20.63
C LEU A 104 -1.14 10.17 -20.03
N PHE A 105 -0.18 9.76 -20.87
CA PHE A 105 1.04 9.12 -20.41
C PHE A 105 2.28 9.81 -21.01
N PRO A 106 2.97 10.67 -20.24
CA PRO A 106 4.14 11.37 -20.73
C PRO A 106 5.36 10.46 -20.80
N THR A 107 6.03 10.44 -21.96
CA THR A 107 7.29 9.73 -22.16
C THR A 107 8.45 10.72 -22.37
N PRO A 108 9.68 10.42 -21.92
CA PRO A 108 10.76 11.39 -21.96
C PRO A 108 11.27 11.64 -23.40
N LYS A 109 11.40 12.92 -23.75
CA LYS A 109 11.94 13.41 -25.03
C LYS A 109 13.37 13.99 -24.89
N VAL A 110 13.60 14.72 -23.79
CA VAL A 110 14.92 15.31 -23.47
C VAL A 110 15.17 15.09 -22.00
N ARG A 111 16.37 14.63 -21.65
CA ARG A 111 16.89 14.52 -20.29
C ARG A 111 18.35 15.00 -20.33
N LEU A 112 18.65 16.03 -19.58
CA LEU A 112 20.00 16.57 -19.43
C LEU A 112 20.20 17.08 -18.01
N LEU A 113 21.30 16.69 -17.41
CA LEU A 113 21.75 17.18 -16.12
C LEU A 113 23.25 17.44 -16.18
N GLU A 114 23.64 18.69 -15.98
CA GLU A 114 25.03 19.10 -16.00
C GLU A 114 25.38 19.94 -14.76
N MET A 115 26.53 19.69 -14.17
CA MET A 115 27.15 20.62 -13.24
C MET A 115 28.09 21.54 -14.06
N LEU A 116 27.82 22.84 -14.00
CA LEU A 116 28.55 23.86 -14.76
C LEU A 116 29.76 24.39 -13.97
N ALA A 117 29.67 24.39 -12.65
CA ALA A 117 30.72 24.80 -11.71
C ALA A 117 30.56 23.98 -10.39
N PRO A 118 31.63 23.81 -9.60
CA PRO A 118 33.03 24.27 -9.81
C PRO A 118 33.78 23.46 -10.87
N THR A 119 33.35 22.21 -11.10
CA THR A 119 33.92 21.30 -12.10
C THR A 119 32.83 20.88 -13.06
N LYS A 120 33.14 20.88 -14.36
CA LYS A 120 32.19 20.39 -15.35
C LYS A 120 31.95 18.90 -15.17
N PHE A 121 30.67 18.50 -15.05
CA PHE A 121 30.24 17.11 -14.98
C PHE A 121 28.91 17.00 -15.75
N THR A 122 28.73 15.93 -16.51
CA THR A 122 27.45 15.58 -17.15
C THR A 122 27.00 14.22 -16.58
N ALA A 123 25.81 14.14 -16.05
CA ALA A 123 25.23 12.90 -15.51
C ALA A 123 25.03 11.87 -16.62
N LYS A 124 25.24 10.60 -16.31
CA LYS A 124 25.10 9.50 -17.28
C LYS A 124 23.63 9.28 -17.64
N LEU A 125 22.75 9.32 -16.67
CA LEU A 125 21.30 9.08 -16.79
C LEU A 125 20.97 7.74 -17.48
N GLU A 126 21.83 6.75 -17.34
CA GLU A 126 21.70 5.43 -17.93
C GLU A 126 22.04 4.34 -16.93
N GLU A 127 21.30 3.25 -17.00
CA GLU A 127 21.56 2.01 -16.29
C GLU A 127 22.30 1.05 -17.24
N PRO A 128 23.46 0.50 -16.85
CA PRO A 128 24.22 -0.40 -17.71
C PRO A 128 23.56 -1.78 -17.79
N ALA A 129 23.55 -2.36 -18.98
CA ALA A 129 23.18 -3.76 -19.17
C ALA A 129 24.21 -4.69 -18.51
N LEU A 130 23.72 -5.77 -17.91
CA LEU A 130 24.54 -6.77 -17.21
C LEU A 130 24.65 -8.05 -18.02
N ALA A 131 25.88 -8.59 -18.15
CA ALA A 131 26.11 -9.77 -18.97
C ALA A 131 25.43 -11.05 -18.45
N VAL A 132 25.16 -11.12 -17.15
CA VAL A 132 24.49 -12.24 -16.48
C VAL A 132 22.96 -12.19 -16.60
N ASP A 133 22.45 -11.01 -16.97
CA ASP A 133 21.03 -10.73 -17.09
C ASP A 133 20.72 -10.17 -18.50
N PRO A 134 20.30 -11.01 -19.45
CA PRO A 134 20.01 -10.57 -20.82
C PRO A 134 18.84 -9.58 -20.92
N THR A 135 17.88 -9.60 -19.99
CA THR A 135 16.72 -8.71 -19.99
C THR A 135 17.11 -7.26 -19.71
N SER A 136 18.16 -7.01 -18.96
CA SER A 136 18.72 -5.68 -18.73
C SER A 136 19.20 -4.96 -20.01
N ASN A 137 19.35 -5.67 -21.13
CA ASN A 137 19.83 -5.12 -22.41
C ASN A 137 18.71 -4.81 -23.44
N GLN A 138 17.47 -4.68 -23.02
CA GLN A 138 16.34 -4.44 -23.95
C GLN A 138 16.13 -2.94 -24.23
N LYS A 139 17.21 -2.19 -24.45
CA LYS A 139 17.24 -0.72 -24.60
C LYS A 139 16.27 -0.13 -25.63
N ALA A 140 15.89 -0.89 -26.64
CA ALA A 140 14.95 -0.42 -27.68
C ALA A 140 13.49 -0.32 -27.16
N GLU A 141 13.17 -1.02 -26.10
CA GLU A 141 11.82 -1.11 -25.54
C GLU A 141 11.73 -0.52 -24.12
N GLN A 142 12.84 -0.45 -23.40
CA GLN A 142 12.94 0.13 -22.08
C GLN A 142 12.66 1.64 -22.12
N LEU A 143 11.79 2.13 -21.23
CA LEU A 143 11.74 3.55 -20.95
C LEU A 143 13.05 3.99 -20.26
N PRO A 144 13.66 5.10 -20.68
CA PRO A 144 14.82 5.62 -19.98
C PRO A 144 14.45 6.08 -18.56
N THR A 145 15.46 6.39 -17.74
CA THR A 145 15.27 6.89 -16.38
C THR A 145 14.60 8.28 -16.38
N TYR A 146 13.41 8.42 -15.80
CA TYR A 146 12.67 9.69 -15.73
C TYR A 146 11.58 9.65 -14.63
N ASN A 147 11.01 10.80 -14.33
CA ASN A 147 9.79 10.89 -13.53
C ASN A 147 8.62 11.32 -14.43
N ALA A 148 7.61 10.46 -14.55
CA ALA A 148 6.37 10.79 -15.26
C ALA A 148 5.63 11.93 -14.56
N TYR A 149 4.93 12.76 -15.34
CA TYR A 149 4.21 13.96 -14.90
C TYR A 149 5.09 15.06 -14.30
N SER A 150 6.40 14.99 -14.48
CA SER A 150 7.24 16.18 -14.37
C SER A 150 6.90 17.16 -15.50
N ILE A 151 6.77 18.44 -15.18
CA ILE A 151 6.58 19.45 -16.23
C ILE A 151 7.87 19.62 -17.05
N ASP A 152 7.74 20.03 -18.32
CA ASP A 152 8.89 20.45 -19.15
C ASP A 152 9.62 21.63 -18.50
N GLY A 153 10.95 21.64 -18.58
CA GLY A 153 11.74 22.75 -18.05
C GLY A 153 13.19 22.76 -18.55
N ASP A 154 13.76 23.97 -18.55
CA ASP A 154 15.16 24.25 -18.91
C ASP A 154 15.66 25.31 -17.94
N VAL A 155 16.31 24.90 -16.84
CA VAL A 155 16.61 25.75 -15.70
C VAL A 155 18.07 25.65 -15.27
N ASN A 156 18.62 26.76 -14.81
CA ASN A 156 19.98 26.86 -14.25
C ASN A 156 19.90 27.48 -12.86
N GLY A 157 20.58 26.90 -11.87
CA GLY A 157 20.61 27.45 -10.53
C GLY A 157 21.65 26.80 -9.61
N PRO A 158 21.85 27.39 -8.44
CA PRO A 158 22.66 26.78 -7.41
C PRO A 158 21.97 25.49 -6.89
N LEU A 159 22.78 24.53 -6.44
CA LEU A 159 22.28 23.27 -5.90
C LEU A 159 22.15 23.36 -4.36
N VAL A 160 21.04 22.86 -3.81
CA VAL A 160 20.79 22.74 -2.37
C VAL A 160 20.32 21.33 -2.02
N PHE A 161 20.96 20.71 -1.02
CA PHE A 161 20.54 19.42 -0.49
C PHE A 161 19.42 19.60 0.55
N VAL A 162 18.32 18.92 0.37
CA VAL A 162 17.10 19.08 1.18
C VAL A 162 16.68 17.78 1.88
N ASN A 163 17.62 16.90 2.19
CA ASN A 163 17.35 15.60 2.82
C ASN A 163 16.28 14.80 2.05
N TYR A 164 15.13 14.48 2.66
CA TYR A 164 14.01 13.82 2.00
C TYR A 164 13.01 14.79 1.36
N GLY A 165 13.21 16.11 1.51
CA GLY A 165 12.38 17.14 0.91
C GLY A 165 10.98 17.25 1.51
N LEU A 166 10.85 16.94 2.79
CA LEU A 166 9.62 17.06 3.58
C LEU A 166 9.45 18.47 4.17
N PRO A 167 8.24 18.88 4.58
CA PRO A 167 8.02 20.21 5.19
C PRO A 167 8.98 20.50 6.35
N GLU A 168 9.22 19.54 7.24
CA GLU A 168 10.16 19.66 8.36
C GLU A 168 11.63 19.86 7.95
N ASP A 169 12.02 19.33 6.79
CA ASP A 169 13.35 19.56 6.24
C ASP A 169 13.52 21.03 5.83
N TYR A 170 12.48 21.64 5.27
CA TYR A 170 12.51 23.08 4.89
C TYR A 170 12.47 23.96 6.11
N GLU A 171 11.70 23.62 7.16
CA GLU A 171 11.76 24.35 8.45
C GLU A 171 13.21 24.31 9.02
N LYS A 172 13.90 23.20 8.89
CA LYS A 172 15.28 23.06 9.31
C LYS A 172 16.26 23.87 8.46
N LEU A 173 16.02 23.97 7.13
CA LEU A 173 16.77 24.87 6.26
C LEU A 173 16.61 26.34 6.65
N ASP A 174 15.38 26.77 6.95
CA ASP A 174 15.10 28.11 7.45
C ASP A 174 15.86 28.40 8.73
N ARG A 175 15.95 27.42 9.66
CA ARG A 175 16.73 27.52 10.88
C ARG A 175 18.26 27.62 10.60
N LEU A 176 18.74 27.02 9.52
CA LEU A 176 20.12 27.18 9.04
C LEU A 176 20.37 28.45 8.25
N GLY A 177 19.33 29.25 8.00
CA GLY A 177 19.39 30.45 7.18
C GLY A 177 19.59 30.16 5.68
N ILE A 178 19.19 28.97 5.23
CA ILE A 178 19.35 28.52 3.84
C ILE A 178 18.01 28.64 3.11
N SER A 179 18.00 29.39 2.01
CA SER A 179 16.84 29.51 1.13
C SER A 179 17.04 28.67 -0.14
N VAL A 180 16.00 27.99 -0.58
CA VAL A 180 15.95 27.26 -1.85
C VAL A 180 15.36 28.08 -3.00
N LYS A 181 14.95 29.33 -2.75
CA LYS A 181 14.35 30.19 -3.77
C LYS A 181 15.30 30.41 -4.94
N GLY A 182 14.88 30.02 -6.14
CA GLY A 182 15.69 30.08 -7.37
C GLY A 182 16.79 29.01 -7.45
N ALA A 183 16.80 28.04 -6.53
CA ALA A 183 17.74 26.92 -6.55
C ALA A 183 17.11 25.68 -7.21
N ILE A 184 17.97 24.77 -7.65
CA ILE A 184 17.62 23.37 -7.92
C ILE A 184 17.88 22.62 -6.63
N VAL A 185 16.91 21.82 -6.17
CA VAL A 185 17.07 20.98 -4.98
C VAL A 185 17.45 19.57 -5.34
N ILE A 186 18.21 18.89 -4.44
CA ILE A 186 18.47 17.46 -4.52
C ILE A 186 17.96 16.79 -3.24
N ALA A 187 17.07 15.81 -3.42
CA ALA A 187 16.42 15.07 -2.33
C ALA A 187 16.69 13.57 -2.43
N LYS A 188 16.65 12.88 -1.30
CA LYS A 188 16.62 11.41 -1.25
C LYS A 188 15.23 10.89 -1.58
N TYR A 189 15.14 9.66 -2.10
CA TYR A 189 13.90 8.88 -2.09
C TYR A 189 13.50 8.50 -0.66
N LEU A 190 12.38 7.81 -0.48
CA LEU A 190 11.77 7.36 0.78
C LEU A 190 11.19 8.48 1.67
N HIS A 191 10.64 8.07 2.80
CA HIS A 191 9.93 8.87 3.82
C HIS A 191 8.72 9.68 3.32
N SER A 192 8.42 9.66 2.03
CA SER A 192 7.19 10.17 1.43
C SER A 192 7.06 9.68 -0.01
N TRP A 193 5.86 9.85 -0.58
CA TRP A 193 5.67 9.78 -2.02
C TRP A 193 6.66 10.72 -2.74
N ARG A 194 7.22 10.22 -3.84
CA ARG A 194 8.25 10.99 -4.58
C ARG A 194 7.75 12.34 -5.11
N GLY A 195 6.45 12.45 -5.43
CA GLY A 195 5.83 13.72 -5.89
C GLY A 195 5.71 14.79 -4.79
N VAL A 196 5.77 14.43 -3.50
CA VAL A 196 5.82 15.40 -2.39
C VAL A 196 7.07 16.25 -2.46
N LYS A 197 8.21 15.68 -2.86
CA LYS A 197 9.51 16.37 -2.90
C LYS A 197 9.50 17.60 -3.83
N PRO A 198 9.14 17.48 -5.13
CA PRO A 198 9.03 18.64 -6.01
C PRO A 198 7.88 19.59 -5.64
N LYS A 199 6.79 19.09 -5.03
CA LYS A 199 5.69 19.91 -4.53
C LYS A 199 6.17 20.87 -3.46
N VAL A 200 6.77 20.36 -2.37
CA VAL A 200 7.26 21.17 -1.26
C VAL A 200 8.40 22.10 -1.74
N ALA A 201 9.29 21.59 -2.60
CA ALA A 201 10.33 22.42 -3.22
C ALA A 201 9.76 23.64 -3.97
N ALA A 202 8.72 23.42 -4.79
CA ALA A 202 8.03 24.49 -5.51
C ALA A 202 7.32 25.49 -4.58
N GLU A 203 6.71 25.01 -3.51
CA GLU A 203 6.08 25.86 -2.47
C GLU A 203 7.11 26.80 -1.81
N HIS A 204 8.38 26.37 -1.68
CA HIS A 204 9.49 27.18 -1.16
C HIS A 204 10.27 27.94 -2.25
N GLY A 205 9.79 27.92 -3.52
CA GLY A 205 10.34 28.71 -4.62
C GLY A 205 11.56 28.11 -5.32
N ALA A 206 11.84 26.83 -5.16
CA ALA A 206 12.80 26.09 -5.99
C ALA A 206 12.35 26.06 -7.45
N ILE A 207 13.31 25.95 -8.38
CA ILE A 207 13.07 25.96 -9.84
C ILE A 207 13.28 24.61 -10.50
N GLY A 208 13.76 23.61 -9.77
CA GLY A 208 13.94 22.24 -10.24
C GLY A 208 14.21 21.28 -9.06
N CYS A 209 13.98 20.00 -9.28
CA CYS A 209 14.17 18.96 -8.27
C CYS A 209 14.87 17.75 -8.85
N LEU A 210 15.92 17.29 -8.18
CA LEU A 210 16.60 16.01 -8.44
C LEU A 210 16.26 15.05 -7.30
N ILE A 211 16.01 13.78 -7.61
CA ILE A 211 15.71 12.76 -6.61
C ILE A 211 16.68 11.58 -6.82
N TYR A 212 17.29 11.08 -5.75
CA TYR A 212 18.22 9.95 -5.83
C TYR A 212 17.98 8.93 -4.71
N SER A 213 18.28 7.66 -4.98
CA SER A 213 18.29 6.61 -3.97
C SER A 213 19.60 6.70 -3.18
N GLU A 214 19.49 6.86 -1.86
CA GLU A 214 20.67 6.91 -0.97
C GLU A 214 21.12 5.46 -0.64
N PRO A 215 22.41 5.11 -0.77
CA PRO A 215 22.88 3.75 -0.46
C PRO A 215 22.62 3.26 0.94
N GLN A 216 22.37 4.18 1.89
CA GLN A 216 21.95 3.82 3.25
C GLN A 216 20.52 3.25 3.28
N ASP A 217 19.71 3.54 2.28
CA ASP A 217 18.30 3.16 2.26
C ASP A 217 18.07 1.85 1.46
N ASP A 218 18.72 1.69 0.29
CA ASP A 218 18.52 0.53 -0.58
C ASP A 218 19.79 0.04 -1.31
N GLY A 219 20.97 0.44 -0.83
CA GLY A 219 22.26 0.17 -1.46
C GLY A 219 23.21 -0.71 -0.66
N TYR A 220 24.50 -0.55 -0.92
CA TYR A 220 25.60 -1.38 -0.46
C TYR A 220 25.79 -1.44 1.07
N THR A 221 25.06 -0.69 1.85
CA THR A 221 25.10 -0.75 3.32
C THR A 221 24.28 -1.90 3.90
N HIS A 222 23.35 -2.43 3.14
CA HIS A 222 22.50 -3.55 3.53
C HIS A 222 23.08 -4.89 3.11
N ASP A 223 23.49 -5.02 1.84
CA ASP A 223 24.10 -6.23 1.27
C ASP A 223 24.89 -5.86 -0.01
N ASN A 224 25.44 -6.86 -0.67
CA ASN A 224 26.08 -6.68 -1.97
C ASN A 224 25.08 -6.14 -3.00
N VAL A 225 25.58 -5.30 -3.89
CA VAL A 225 24.77 -4.75 -4.98
C VAL A 225 24.61 -5.76 -6.12
N PHE A 226 23.50 -5.63 -6.84
CA PHE A 226 23.21 -6.43 -8.02
C PHE A 226 24.31 -6.30 -9.09
N PRO A 227 24.77 -7.40 -9.74
CA PRO A 227 24.19 -8.75 -9.71
C PRO A 227 24.82 -9.71 -8.68
N VAL A 228 25.71 -9.27 -7.79
CA VAL A 228 26.33 -10.13 -6.77
C VAL A 228 25.39 -10.37 -5.59
N GLY A 229 24.58 -9.38 -5.25
CA GLY A 229 23.54 -9.41 -4.24
C GLY A 229 22.30 -8.63 -4.70
N PRO A 230 21.31 -8.43 -3.83
CA PRO A 230 20.01 -7.88 -4.22
C PRO A 230 19.95 -6.35 -4.29
N MET A 231 20.97 -5.63 -3.75
CA MET A 231 20.87 -4.19 -3.52
C MET A 231 21.15 -3.35 -4.77
N ARG A 232 20.73 -2.09 -4.74
CA ARG A 232 20.87 -1.13 -5.85
C ARG A 232 22.31 -0.87 -6.22
N PRO A 233 22.71 -1.08 -7.50
CA PRO A 233 24.03 -0.72 -7.99
C PRO A 233 24.15 0.80 -8.17
N ALA A 234 25.40 1.28 -8.29
CA ALA A 234 25.71 2.72 -8.34
C ALA A 234 25.00 3.49 -9.46
N ASP A 235 24.75 2.84 -10.58
CA ASP A 235 24.08 3.43 -11.74
C ASP A 235 22.56 3.06 -11.79
N GLY A 236 22.01 2.31 -10.82
CA GLY A 236 20.60 1.98 -10.73
C GLY A 236 19.74 3.18 -10.38
N VAL A 237 18.62 3.36 -11.07
CA VAL A 237 17.74 4.52 -10.92
C VAL A 237 16.30 4.07 -10.67
N GLN A 238 15.65 4.63 -9.65
CA GLN A 238 14.23 4.49 -9.45
C GLN A 238 13.47 5.42 -10.40
N ARG A 239 12.74 4.86 -11.37
CA ARG A 239 11.73 5.59 -12.16
C ARG A 239 10.53 5.92 -11.28
N GLY A 240 9.51 6.51 -11.85
CA GLY A 240 8.22 6.64 -11.18
C GLY A 240 7.52 7.95 -11.51
N SER A 241 6.23 8.01 -11.17
CA SER A 241 5.43 9.21 -11.26
C SER A 241 5.76 10.20 -10.14
N VAL A 242 5.68 11.50 -10.43
CA VAL A 242 5.74 12.59 -9.44
C VAL A 242 4.44 13.39 -9.38
N MET A 243 3.35 12.79 -9.83
CA MET A 243 2.03 13.41 -9.82
C MET A 243 1.60 13.78 -8.40
N ASP A 244 1.02 14.96 -8.19
CA ASP A 244 0.44 15.38 -6.90
C ASP A 244 -0.96 14.77 -6.71
N PHE A 245 -1.02 13.44 -6.65
CA PHE A 245 -2.28 12.73 -6.50
C PHE A 245 -2.93 12.97 -5.14
N ALA A 246 -2.16 13.02 -4.07
CA ALA A 246 -2.70 13.15 -2.70
C ALA A 246 -3.43 14.48 -2.47
N SER A 247 -3.15 15.51 -3.26
CA SER A 247 -3.85 16.80 -3.21
C SER A 247 -5.02 16.91 -4.20
N VAL A 248 -5.03 16.07 -5.25
CA VAL A 248 -6.04 16.14 -6.33
C VAL A 248 -6.79 14.81 -6.43
N SER A 249 -6.25 13.85 -7.17
CA SER A 249 -6.73 12.48 -7.37
C SER A 249 -5.65 11.64 -8.02
N PRO A 250 -5.65 10.31 -7.89
CA PRO A 250 -5.00 9.41 -8.85
C PRO A 250 -5.76 9.43 -10.19
N GLY A 251 -5.36 8.57 -11.12
CA GLY A 251 -5.98 8.44 -12.44
C GLY A 251 -5.48 9.48 -13.44
N ASP A 252 -6.16 9.58 -14.57
CA ASP A 252 -5.77 10.48 -15.66
C ASP A 252 -5.87 11.96 -15.24
N PRO A 253 -4.77 12.73 -15.29
CA PRO A 253 -4.80 14.15 -14.91
C PRO A 253 -5.72 15.01 -15.77
N LEU A 254 -6.15 14.53 -16.93
CA LEU A 254 -7.06 15.26 -17.82
C LEU A 254 -8.54 14.96 -17.61
N THR A 255 -8.87 13.90 -16.86
CA THR A 255 -10.29 13.50 -16.60
C THR A 255 -10.57 13.26 -15.11
N PRO A 256 -10.08 14.12 -14.16
CA PRO A 256 -10.21 13.85 -12.73
C PRO A 256 -11.67 13.68 -12.31
N GLY A 257 -12.01 12.54 -11.72
CA GLY A 257 -13.36 12.20 -11.25
C GLY A 257 -14.31 11.69 -12.33
N VAL A 258 -13.81 11.42 -13.53
CA VAL A 258 -14.61 10.89 -14.66
C VAL A 258 -13.74 9.95 -15.49
N GLY A 259 -14.17 8.72 -15.70
CA GLY A 259 -13.40 7.74 -16.45
C GLY A 259 -12.93 8.22 -17.83
N ALA A 260 -11.66 7.98 -18.15
CA ALA A 260 -10.99 8.40 -19.40
C ALA A 260 -11.41 7.57 -20.62
N THR A 261 -12.72 7.42 -20.83
CA THR A 261 -13.25 6.77 -22.02
C THR A 261 -12.85 7.51 -23.31
N PRO A 262 -12.86 6.87 -24.50
CA PRO A 262 -12.43 7.53 -25.74
C PRO A 262 -13.18 8.84 -26.05
N ASP A 263 -14.41 8.99 -25.60
CA ASP A 263 -15.27 10.17 -25.76
C ASP A 263 -15.31 11.12 -24.57
N ALA A 264 -14.52 10.84 -23.50
CA ALA A 264 -14.47 11.66 -22.33
C ALA A 264 -13.99 13.10 -22.62
N LYS A 265 -14.60 14.07 -21.96
CA LYS A 265 -14.18 15.46 -22.06
C LYS A 265 -12.93 15.70 -21.21
N ARG A 266 -11.83 16.02 -21.86
CA ARG A 266 -10.52 16.22 -21.23
C ARG A 266 -10.24 17.69 -20.92
N LEU A 267 -9.55 17.92 -19.83
CA LEU A 267 -8.94 19.22 -19.52
C LEU A 267 -7.80 19.54 -20.50
N ALA A 268 -7.48 20.82 -20.67
CA ALA A 268 -6.22 21.17 -21.32
C ALA A 268 -5.06 20.87 -20.35
N LEU A 269 -3.90 20.47 -20.88
CA LEU A 269 -2.71 20.10 -20.09
C LEU A 269 -2.35 21.17 -19.03
N LYS A 270 -2.41 22.46 -19.38
CA LYS A 270 -2.14 23.59 -18.47
C LYS A 270 -3.11 23.68 -17.28
N ASP A 271 -4.28 23.05 -17.36
CA ASP A 271 -5.32 23.07 -16.34
C ASP A 271 -5.29 21.82 -15.44
N ALA A 272 -4.43 20.84 -15.77
CA ALA A 272 -4.19 19.65 -14.98
C ALA A 272 -3.40 19.98 -13.71
N LYS A 273 -4.08 19.93 -12.55
CA LYS A 273 -3.53 20.39 -11.28
C LYS A 273 -2.53 19.43 -10.65
N SER A 274 -2.60 18.15 -10.99
CA SER A 274 -1.74 17.09 -10.44
C SER A 274 -0.35 17.01 -11.08
N ILE A 275 -0.13 17.70 -12.21
CA ILE A 275 1.21 17.81 -12.85
C ILE A 275 2.09 18.75 -12.03
N THR A 276 3.39 18.41 -11.87
CA THR A 276 4.34 19.21 -11.08
C THR A 276 4.49 20.64 -11.61
N LYS A 277 4.90 21.55 -10.74
CA LYS A 277 5.12 22.97 -11.09
C LYS A 277 6.56 23.29 -11.48
N ILE A 278 7.49 22.38 -11.23
CA ILE A 278 8.92 22.48 -11.53
C ILE A 278 9.40 21.20 -12.20
N PRO A 279 10.43 21.26 -13.07
CA PRO A 279 11.03 20.08 -13.66
C PRO A 279 11.66 19.16 -12.62
N VAL A 280 11.50 17.84 -12.81
CA VAL A 280 11.98 16.79 -11.91
C VAL A 280 12.75 15.74 -12.70
N LEU A 281 13.84 15.25 -12.15
CA LEU A 281 14.63 14.17 -12.75
C LEU A 281 15.16 13.21 -11.68
N PRO A 282 14.92 11.89 -11.79
CA PRO A 282 15.55 10.89 -10.95
C PRO A 282 16.97 10.62 -11.45
N ILE A 283 17.89 10.44 -10.53
CA ILE A 283 19.30 10.13 -10.84
C ILE A 283 19.81 8.99 -9.97
N SER A 284 20.82 8.29 -10.44
CA SER A 284 21.53 7.28 -9.64
C SER A 284 22.35 7.93 -8.53
N TYR A 285 22.71 7.17 -7.49
CA TYR A 285 23.62 7.69 -6.48
C TYR A 285 25.05 7.90 -7.05
N GLY A 286 25.42 7.19 -8.12
CA GLY A 286 26.66 7.44 -8.85
C GLY A 286 26.69 8.81 -9.51
N ASP A 287 25.56 9.27 -10.08
CA ASP A 287 25.41 10.62 -10.64
C ASP A 287 25.20 11.68 -9.53
N ALA A 288 24.58 11.34 -8.41
CA ALA A 288 24.36 12.25 -7.29
C ALA A 288 25.65 12.57 -6.52
N GLN A 289 26.55 11.61 -6.37
CA GLN A 289 27.77 11.75 -5.56
C GLN A 289 28.64 12.95 -5.97
N PRO A 290 29.01 13.18 -7.25
CA PRO A 290 29.81 14.36 -7.63
C PRO A 290 29.07 15.68 -7.42
N LEU A 291 27.74 15.70 -7.54
CA LEU A 291 26.90 16.88 -7.30
C LEU A 291 26.90 17.23 -5.80
N LEU A 292 26.67 16.25 -4.93
CA LEU A 292 26.66 16.42 -3.47
C LEU A 292 28.07 16.77 -2.94
N ALA A 293 29.12 16.17 -3.51
CA ALA A 293 30.50 16.48 -3.14
C ALA A 293 30.92 17.92 -3.50
N ALA A 294 30.25 18.56 -4.46
CA ALA A 294 30.50 19.94 -4.86
C ALA A 294 29.77 20.97 -3.98
N LEU A 295 28.90 20.54 -3.06
CA LEU A 295 28.23 21.43 -2.13
C LEU A 295 29.21 21.97 -1.08
N ALA A 296 28.92 23.18 -0.58
CA ALA A 296 29.64 23.83 0.49
C ALA A 296 28.63 24.42 1.51
N GLY A 297 29.06 25.41 2.31
CA GLY A 297 28.21 25.98 3.36
C GLY A 297 28.14 25.10 4.62
N PRO A 298 27.04 25.14 5.38
CA PRO A 298 26.93 24.36 6.59
C PRO A 298 27.03 22.85 6.33
N MET A 299 27.65 22.13 7.27
CA MET A 299 27.53 20.67 7.29
C MET A 299 26.07 20.28 7.47
N ALA A 300 25.62 19.28 6.72
CA ALA A 300 24.30 18.72 6.89
C ALA A 300 24.13 18.19 8.34
N PRO A 301 22.94 18.32 8.91
CA PRO A 301 22.59 17.67 10.18
C PRO A 301 23.00 16.20 10.16
N GLU A 302 23.33 15.63 11.33
CA GLU A 302 23.83 14.27 11.42
C GLU A 302 22.83 13.25 10.84
N GLU A 303 21.57 13.43 11.16
CA GLU A 303 20.45 12.62 10.70
C GLU A 303 20.14 12.76 9.20
N TRP A 304 20.70 13.77 8.52
CA TRP A 304 20.56 13.95 7.06
C TRP A 304 21.66 13.25 6.26
N ARG A 305 22.77 12.91 6.94
CA ARG A 305 23.92 12.31 6.26
C ARG A 305 23.58 10.88 5.87
N GLY A 306 24.00 10.50 4.68
CA GLY A 306 23.89 9.15 4.17
C GLY A 306 25.23 8.42 4.19
N SER A 307 25.36 7.41 3.35
CA SER A 307 26.51 6.49 3.30
C SER A 307 27.45 6.73 2.11
N LEU A 308 27.19 7.76 1.28
CA LEU A 308 28.17 8.12 0.24
C LEU A 308 29.48 8.57 0.88
N PRO A 309 30.64 8.23 0.30
CA PRO A 309 31.97 8.57 0.85
C PRO A 309 32.36 10.04 0.61
N ILE A 310 31.49 10.96 1.08
CA ILE A 310 31.64 12.41 0.94
C ILE A 310 31.32 13.14 2.25
N PRO A 311 31.82 14.35 2.48
CA PRO A 311 31.25 15.23 3.48
C PRO A 311 29.91 15.78 2.97
N TYR A 312 28.84 15.57 3.73
CA TYR A 312 27.54 16.12 3.37
C TYR A 312 27.40 17.58 3.80
N HIS A 313 27.25 18.48 2.83
CA HIS A 313 26.95 19.89 3.04
C HIS A 313 25.54 20.20 2.53
N VAL A 314 24.89 21.19 3.14
CA VAL A 314 23.55 21.60 2.71
C VAL A 314 23.60 22.44 1.42
N GLY A 315 24.64 23.24 1.25
CA GLY A 315 24.73 24.24 0.16
C GLY A 315 24.10 25.58 0.59
N PRO A 316 23.79 26.49 -0.39
CA PRO A 316 24.40 26.44 -1.70
C PRO A 316 25.91 26.62 -1.58
N GLY A 317 26.64 26.08 -2.51
CA GLY A 317 28.09 26.24 -2.63
C GLY A 317 28.43 26.77 -4.01
N PRO A 318 29.63 26.44 -4.53
CA PRO A 318 29.99 26.78 -5.88
C PRO A 318 29.23 25.94 -6.93
N ALA A 319 28.46 24.92 -6.52
CA ALA A 319 27.73 24.04 -7.42
C ALA A 319 26.63 24.80 -8.16
N GLN A 320 26.81 24.92 -9.47
CA GLN A 320 25.83 25.46 -10.42
C GLN A 320 25.38 24.32 -11.34
N VAL A 321 24.09 24.09 -11.43
CA VAL A 321 23.52 22.96 -12.15
C VAL A 321 22.57 23.45 -13.23
N HIS A 322 22.62 22.79 -14.39
CA HIS A 322 21.68 22.93 -15.50
C HIS A 322 20.83 21.65 -15.56
N LEU A 323 19.54 21.80 -15.44
CA LEU A 323 18.54 20.73 -15.57
C LEU A 323 17.64 21.06 -16.76
N LYS A 324 17.55 20.12 -17.72
CA LYS A 324 16.61 20.21 -18.84
C LYS A 324 15.88 18.91 -19.04
N VAL A 325 14.55 18.97 -18.96
CA VAL A 325 13.63 17.85 -19.26
C VAL A 325 12.53 18.31 -20.20
N ALA A 326 12.13 17.45 -21.12
CA ALA A 326 10.97 17.64 -21.97
C ALA A 326 10.32 16.28 -22.27
N PHE A 327 9.01 16.27 -22.45
CA PHE A 327 8.21 15.07 -22.61
C PHE A 327 7.39 15.09 -23.90
N ASN A 328 7.06 13.89 -24.40
CA ASN A 328 5.97 13.69 -25.33
C ASN A 328 4.69 13.50 -24.47
N TRP A 329 3.77 14.42 -24.58
CA TRP A 329 2.51 14.43 -23.85
C TRP A 329 1.42 13.72 -24.65
N ASP A 330 1.57 12.39 -24.81
CA ASP A 330 0.70 11.59 -25.65
C ASP A 330 -0.45 10.97 -24.84
N ILE A 331 -1.60 10.81 -25.46
CA ILE A 331 -2.65 9.92 -24.98
C ILE A 331 -2.31 8.49 -25.38
N LYS A 332 -2.33 7.58 -24.42
CA LYS A 332 -2.03 6.15 -24.62
C LYS A 332 -3.21 5.30 -24.14
N PRO A 333 -3.46 4.15 -24.77
CA PRO A 333 -4.43 3.21 -24.26
C PRO A 333 -3.92 2.44 -23.06
N VAL A 334 -4.77 2.17 -22.09
CA VAL A 334 -4.64 1.14 -21.07
C VAL A 334 -5.68 0.05 -21.29
N TYR A 335 -5.38 -1.19 -20.91
CA TYR A 335 -6.14 -2.40 -21.22
C TYR A 335 -6.44 -3.21 -19.96
N ASP A 336 -7.49 -2.85 -19.23
CA ASP A 336 -7.93 -3.59 -18.05
C ASP A 336 -8.59 -4.91 -18.46
N VAL A 337 -8.12 -6.02 -17.93
CA VAL A 337 -8.68 -7.35 -18.22
C VAL A 337 -9.63 -7.74 -17.12
N ILE A 338 -10.92 -7.79 -17.43
CA ILE A 338 -11.99 -8.09 -16.49
C ILE A 338 -12.53 -9.49 -16.76
N ALA A 339 -12.62 -10.34 -15.73
CA ALA A 339 -13.13 -11.71 -15.86
C ALA A 339 -14.11 -12.05 -14.73
N LYS A 340 -15.24 -12.71 -15.05
CA LYS A 340 -16.32 -12.97 -14.12
C LYS A 340 -16.61 -14.48 -13.95
N ILE A 341 -16.87 -14.89 -12.71
CA ILE A 341 -17.52 -16.14 -12.35
C ILE A 341 -18.89 -15.76 -11.77
N PRO A 342 -20.00 -16.04 -12.46
CA PRO A 342 -21.31 -15.59 -12.02
C PRO A 342 -21.78 -16.28 -10.74
N GLY A 343 -22.36 -15.51 -9.84
CA GLY A 343 -22.99 -15.99 -8.61
C GLY A 343 -24.28 -16.77 -8.88
N SER A 344 -24.50 -17.82 -8.10
CA SER A 344 -25.65 -18.71 -8.26
C SER A 344 -26.86 -18.33 -7.38
N VAL A 345 -26.67 -17.53 -6.33
CA VAL A 345 -27.72 -17.16 -5.34
C VAL A 345 -27.89 -15.64 -5.29
N ALA A 346 -26.81 -14.90 -5.22
CA ALA A 346 -26.78 -13.44 -5.15
C ALA A 346 -25.88 -12.85 -6.24
N PRO A 347 -26.22 -12.98 -7.53
CA PRO A 347 -25.37 -12.54 -8.65
C PRO A 347 -25.15 -11.02 -8.68
N GLY A 348 -26.00 -10.25 -8.01
CA GLY A 348 -25.85 -8.79 -7.85
C GLY A 348 -24.97 -8.38 -6.68
N GLU A 349 -24.35 -9.30 -5.93
CA GLU A 349 -23.36 -9.00 -4.90
C GLU A 349 -21.99 -9.45 -5.43
N TRP A 350 -20.99 -8.54 -5.43
CA TRP A 350 -19.70 -8.77 -6.08
C TRP A 350 -18.57 -8.85 -5.09
N VAL A 351 -17.72 -9.87 -5.25
CA VAL A 351 -16.40 -9.96 -4.64
C VAL A 351 -15.39 -9.68 -5.75
N ILE A 352 -14.64 -8.61 -5.62
CA ILE A 352 -13.72 -8.13 -6.65
C ILE A 352 -12.28 -8.41 -6.20
N ARG A 353 -11.45 -8.91 -7.10
CA ARG A 353 -10.05 -9.28 -6.88
C ARG A 353 -9.19 -8.63 -7.95
N GLY A 354 -8.24 -7.77 -7.56
CA GLY A 354 -7.40 -7.03 -8.50
C GLY A 354 -5.90 -7.12 -8.22
N ASN A 355 -5.13 -6.96 -9.29
CA ASN A 355 -3.68 -6.76 -9.33
C ASN A 355 -3.34 -6.09 -10.65
N HIS A 356 -2.28 -5.27 -10.71
CA HIS A 356 -1.88 -4.71 -11.99
C HIS A 356 -0.93 -5.62 -12.78
N HIS A 357 -0.75 -5.30 -14.08
CA HIS A 357 0.09 -6.09 -14.99
C HIS A 357 1.05 -5.25 -15.82
N ASP A 358 0.96 -3.91 -15.76
CA ASP A 358 1.97 -3.02 -16.33
C ASP A 358 3.18 -2.90 -15.40
N GLY A 359 4.32 -2.48 -15.90
CA GLY A 359 5.52 -2.24 -15.12
C GLY A 359 6.35 -1.10 -15.73
N TRP A 360 7.19 -0.42 -14.94
CA TRP A 360 8.09 0.60 -15.49
C TRP A 360 9.06 0.04 -16.51
N VAL A 361 9.47 -1.21 -16.33
CA VAL A 361 10.35 -1.93 -17.26
C VAL A 361 9.87 -3.38 -17.39
N ASN A 362 10.61 -4.35 -16.83
CA ASN A 362 10.25 -5.78 -16.87
C ASN A 362 9.37 -6.21 -15.70
N GLY A 363 9.35 -5.48 -14.59
CA GLY A 363 8.37 -5.59 -13.52
C GLY A 363 8.17 -7.00 -12.94
N ALA A 364 9.24 -7.76 -12.71
CA ALA A 364 9.09 -9.14 -12.26
C ALA A 364 8.68 -9.22 -10.78
N GLU A 365 9.22 -8.35 -9.95
CA GLU A 365 8.80 -8.20 -8.56
C GLU A 365 7.54 -7.35 -8.49
N ASP A 366 7.57 -6.19 -9.10
CA ASP A 366 6.52 -5.18 -9.15
C ASP A 366 5.98 -5.02 -10.59
N PRO A 367 4.78 -5.60 -10.91
CA PRO A 367 3.82 -6.33 -10.06
C PRO A 367 3.68 -7.83 -10.37
N ILE A 368 4.47 -8.36 -11.31
CA ILE A 368 4.19 -9.70 -11.87
C ILE A 368 4.24 -10.79 -10.82
N SER A 369 4.99 -10.60 -9.72
CA SER A 369 5.09 -11.56 -8.62
C SER A 369 3.74 -11.89 -7.97
N ALA A 370 2.85 -10.92 -7.81
CA ALA A 370 1.51 -11.14 -7.29
C ALA A 370 0.47 -11.35 -8.41
N GLN A 371 0.68 -10.77 -9.60
CA GLN A 371 -0.19 -11.02 -10.75
C GLN A 371 -0.23 -12.50 -11.14
N VAL A 372 0.91 -13.21 -11.06
CA VAL A 372 0.92 -14.66 -11.34
C VAL A 372 0.16 -15.46 -10.29
N SER A 373 0.10 -14.98 -9.04
CA SER A 373 -0.70 -15.59 -7.99
C SER A 373 -2.19 -15.42 -8.27
N LEU A 374 -2.64 -14.26 -8.75
CA LEU A 374 -4.01 -14.01 -9.19
C LEU A 374 -4.39 -14.93 -10.36
N LEU A 375 -3.51 -15.13 -11.34
CA LEU A 375 -3.75 -16.01 -12.47
C LEU A 375 -3.91 -17.48 -12.02
N GLU A 376 -3.05 -17.93 -11.13
CA GLU A 376 -3.09 -19.31 -10.62
C GLU A 376 -4.32 -19.56 -9.73
N GLU A 377 -4.75 -18.54 -8.99
CA GLU A 377 -5.99 -18.50 -8.23
C GLU A 377 -7.21 -18.63 -9.16
N ALA A 378 -7.29 -17.81 -10.20
CA ALA A 378 -8.38 -17.84 -11.19
C ALA A 378 -8.45 -19.18 -11.93
N ARG A 379 -7.29 -19.77 -12.29
CA ARG A 379 -7.19 -21.10 -12.86
C ARG A 379 -7.76 -22.16 -11.92
N ALA A 380 -7.41 -22.07 -10.64
CA ALA A 380 -7.87 -23.03 -9.65
C ALA A 380 -9.40 -22.94 -9.45
N LEU A 381 -9.95 -21.74 -9.32
CA LEU A 381 -11.41 -21.55 -9.20
C LEU A 381 -12.15 -21.99 -10.47
N GLY A 382 -11.63 -21.70 -11.67
CA GLY A 382 -12.18 -22.20 -12.92
C GLY A 382 -12.22 -23.75 -12.96
N SER A 383 -11.21 -24.41 -12.39
CA SER A 383 -11.19 -25.86 -12.23
C SER A 383 -12.25 -26.36 -11.25
N LEU A 384 -12.48 -25.67 -10.13
CA LEU A 384 -13.55 -26.03 -9.18
C LEU A 384 -14.94 -25.83 -9.78
N VAL A 385 -15.16 -24.77 -10.55
CA VAL A 385 -16.42 -24.57 -11.28
C VAL A 385 -16.71 -25.74 -12.24
N LYS A 386 -15.70 -26.21 -12.98
CA LYS A 386 -15.81 -27.43 -13.82
C LYS A 386 -16.11 -28.69 -13.02
N GLN A 387 -15.75 -28.74 -11.74
CA GLN A 387 -16.04 -29.85 -10.81
C GLN A 387 -17.39 -29.69 -10.09
N GLY A 388 -18.13 -28.62 -10.36
CA GLY A 388 -19.49 -28.39 -9.84
C GLY A 388 -19.59 -27.41 -8.67
N TRP A 389 -18.49 -26.76 -8.25
CA TRP A 389 -18.56 -25.64 -7.31
C TRP A 389 -19.29 -24.44 -7.96
N LYS A 390 -20.12 -23.78 -7.20
CA LYS A 390 -20.90 -22.63 -7.64
C LYS A 390 -20.89 -21.56 -6.56
N PRO A 391 -20.19 -20.44 -6.74
CA PRO A 391 -20.19 -19.38 -5.76
C PRO A 391 -21.60 -18.81 -5.59
N ARG A 392 -21.93 -18.35 -4.38
CA ARG A 392 -23.19 -17.66 -4.12
C ARG A 392 -23.20 -16.27 -4.73
N ARG A 393 -22.09 -15.52 -4.60
CA ARG A 393 -21.85 -14.17 -5.14
C ARG A 393 -21.03 -14.23 -6.40
N THR A 394 -21.17 -13.22 -7.23
CA THR A 394 -20.31 -13.05 -8.41
C THR A 394 -18.89 -12.70 -7.99
N ILE A 395 -17.91 -13.39 -8.55
CA ILE A 395 -16.49 -13.08 -8.40
C ILE A 395 -16.03 -12.37 -9.65
N ILE A 396 -15.31 -11.25 -9.49
CA ILE A 396 -14.72 -10.46 -10.57
C ILE A 396 -13.23 -10.40 -10.38
N TYR A 397 -12.46 -10.94 -11.32
CA TYR A 397 -11.02 -10.78 -11.42
C TYR A 397 -10.69 -9.60 -12.31
N CYS A 398 -9.77 -8.77 -11.87
CA CYS A 398 -9.29 -7.60 -12.59
C CYS A 398 -7.76 -7.65 -12.69
N ALA A 399 -7.21 -7.66 -13.90
CA ALA A 399 -5.82 -7.38 -14.13
C ALA A 399 -5.74 -5.94 -14.69
N TRP A 400 -5.28 -5.03 -13.83
CA TRP A 400 -5.24 -3.59 -14.11
C TRP A 400 -4.05 -3.23 -14.96
N ASP A 401 -4.19 -2.22 -15.80
CA ASP A 401 -3.13 -1.61 -16.59
C ASP A 401 -2.90 -0.16 -16.15
N GLY A 402 -1.65 0.29 -16.18
CA GLY A 402 -1.31 1.67 -15.88
C GLY A 402 -1.38 2.05 -14.40
N GLU A 403 -1.13 1.11 -13.50
CA GLU A 403 -0.96 1.41 -12.08
C GLU A 403 0.24 2.33 -11.87
N GLU A 404 1.38 1.97 -12.44
CA GLU A 404 2.70 2.57 -12.24
C GLU A 404 2.75 4.09 -12.49
N PRO A 405 2.08 4.64 -13.53
CA PRO A 405 2.01 6.09 -13.69
C PRO A 405 1.15 6.80 -12.65
N MET A 406 0.23 6.16 -12.01
CA MET A 406 -0.62 6.62 -10.91
C MET A 406 -2.05 6.04 -10.99
N LEU A 407 -2.15 4.73 -10.87
CA LEU A 407 -3.41 3.99 -10.74
C LEU A 407 -4.38 4.29 -11.88
N LEU A 408 -3.88 4.39 -13.13
CA LEU A 408 -4.70 4.87 -14.24
C LEU A 408 -5.88 3.94 -14.51
N GLY A 409 -5.63 2.66 -14.86
CA GLY A 409 -6.69 1.73 -15.24
C GLY A 409 -7.73 1.53 -14.14
N SER A 410 -7.31 1.18 -12.94
CA SER A 410 -8.22 0.94 -11.81
C SER A 410 -9.04 2.16 -11.45
N THR A 411 -8.44 3.38 -11.47
CA THR A 411 -9.18 4.61 -11.16
C THR A 411 -10.22 4.91 -12.24
N GLU A 412 -9.82 4.85 -13.53
CA GLU A 412 -10.73 5.12 -14.65
C GLU A 412 -11.90 4.11 -14.70
N TRP A 413 -11.60 2.85 -14.37
CA TRP A 413 -12.62 1.81 -14.28
C TRP A 413 -13.58 2.09 -13.11
N VAL A 414 -13.08 2.41 -11.91
CA VAL A 414 -13.91 2.74 -10.74
C VAL A 414 -14.76 3.98 -10.99
N GLU A 415 -14.21 5.03 -11.60
CA GLU A 415 -14.93 6.26 -11.90
C GLU A 415 -16.04 6.00 -12.96
N THR A 416 -15.78 5.13 -13.92
CA THR A 416 -16.78 4.72 -14.95
C THR A 416 -17.91 3.90 -14.35
N HIS A 417 -17.59 2.97 -13.44
CA HIS A 417 -18.55 2.03 -12.84
C HIS A 417 -18.97 2.42 -11.41
N ALA A 418 -18.79 3.68 -11.00
CA ALA A 418 -18.95 4.10 -9.61
C ALA A 418 -20.35 3.79 -9.03
N ASP A 419 -21.42 3.94 -9.83
CA ASP A 419 -22.77 3.68 -9.37
C ASP A 419 -23.04 2.17 -9.21
N GLU A 420 -22.55 1.34 -10.16
CA GLU A 420 -22.65 -0.12 -10.08
C GLU A 420 -21.85 -0.65 -8.87
N LEU A 421 -20.65 -0.10 -8.62
CA LEU A 421 -19.82 -0.48 -7.49
C LEU A 421 -20.48 -0.13 -6.16
N ARG A 422 -21.12 1.03 -6.05
CA ARG A 422 -21.87 1.40 -4.85
C ARG A 422 -23.06 0.48 -4.61
N GLU A 423 -23.71 -0.02 -5.66
CA GLU A 423 -24.86 -0.92 -5.51
C GLU A 423 -24.45 -2.37 -5.25
N HIS A 424 -23.35 -2.84 -5.86
CA HIS A 424 -23.07 -4.27 -5.98
C HIS A 424 -21.77 -4.74 -5.27
N ALA A 425 -20.74 -3.91 -5.16
CA ALA A 425 -19.45 -4.35 -4.66
C ALA A 425 -19.47 -4.56 -3.13
N ALA A 426 -19.29 -5.80 -2.71
CA ALA A 426 -19.23 -6.15 -1.29
C ALA A 426 -17.83 -5.94 -0.71
N VAL A 427 -16.81 -6.46 -1.39
CA VAL A 427 -15.40 -6.37 -0.97
C VAL A 427 -14.51 -6.31 -2.21
N TYR A 428 -13.45 -5.50 -2.15
CA TYR A 428 -12.32 -5.53 -3.05
C TYR A 428 -11.10 -6.12 -2.34
N ILE A 429 -10.38 -7.04 -2.98
CA ILE A 429 -9.13 -7.60 -2.49
C ILE A 429 -8.02 -7.26 -3.47
N ASN A 430 -7.03 -6.53 -3.00
CA ASN A 430 -5.85 -6.13 -3.74
C ASN A 430 -4.65 -7.01 -3.42
N THR A 431 -3.77 -7.16 -4.37
CA THR A 431 -2.36 -7.47 -4.21
C THR A 431 -1.58 -6.64 -5.22
N ASP A 432 -0.28 -6.50 -5.00
CA ASP A 432 0.63 -5.73 -5.85
C ASP A 432 1.93 -6.52 -6.07
N GLY A 433 2.95 -6.33 -5.24
CA GLY A 433 4.14 -7.17 -5.19
C GLY A 433 4.03 -8.35 -4.22
N ASN A 434 4.84 -9.37 -4.41
CA ASN A 434 4.93 -10.53 -3.51
C ASN A 434 6.33 -11.12 -3.51
N GLY A 435 6.86 -11.36 -2.34
CA GLY A 435 8.20 -11.90 -2.15
C GLY A 435 8.29 -12.91 -1.02
N ARG A 436 9.51 -13.18 -0.56
CA ARG A 436 9.77 -14.09 0.55
C ARG A 436 9.60 -13.36 1.88
N GLY A 437 8.86 -13.95 2.83
CA GLY A 437 8.74 -13.39 4.18
C GLY A 437 7.41 -13.65 4.87
N VAL A 438 6.93 -12.67 5.59
CA VAL A 438 5.71 -12.76 6.40
C VAL A 438 4.50 -12.19 5.66
N LEU A 439 3.31 -12.69 6.01
CA LEU A 439 2.06 -12.14 5.48
C LEU A 439 1.84 -10.72 6.04
N THR A 440 1.70 -9.74 5.15
CA THR A 440 1.21 -8.40 5.45
C THR A 440 -0.29 -8.33 5.17
N MET A 441 -1.00 -7.60 6.01
CA MET A 441 -2.46 -7.45 5.92
C MET A 441 -2.83 -5.99 6.20
N GLY A 442 -3.40 -5.34 5.21
CA GLY A 442 -4.00 -4.01 5.32
C GLY A 442 -5.46 -4.01 4.90
N GLY A 443 -6.25 -3.02 5.33
CA GLY A 443 -7.62 -2.89 4.86
C GLY A 443 -8.61 -2.27 5.82
N SER A 444 -9.88 -2.41 5.45
CA SER A 444 -11.02 -2.02 6.27
C SER A 444 -11.08 -2.86 7.55
N HIS A 445 -11.11 -2.20 8.70
CA HIS A 445 -11.08 -2.90 9.99
C HIS A 445 -12.34 -3.75 10.26
N SER A 446 -13.41 -3.57 9.51
CA SER A 446 -14.56 -4.49 9.47
C SER A 446 -14.22 -5.88 8.91
N LEU A 447 -13.11 -6.03 8.19
CA LEU A 447 -12.59 -7.29 7.66
C LEU A 447 -11.44 -7.88 8.49
N GLU A 448 -11.03 -7.24 9.58
CA GLU A 448 -9.87 -7.66 10.38
C GLU A 448 -10.02 -9.08 10.94
N GLN A 449 -11.16 -9.41 11.58
CA GLN A 449 -11.41 -10.76 12.08
C GLN A 449 -11.44 -11.79 10.96
N PHE A 450 -12.03 -11.43 9.81
CA PHE A 450 -12.15 -12.30 8.65
C PHE A 450 -10.77 -12.72 8.13
N ILE A 451 -9.89 -11.77 7.84
CA ILE A 451 -8.56 -12.09 7.28
C ILE A 451 -7.64 -12.79 8.27
N ASN A 452 -7.73 -12.45 9.55
CA ASN A 452 -7.06 -13.21 10.62
C ASN A 452 -7.53 -14.66 10.65
N GLY A 453 -8.83 -14.91 10.45
CA GLY A 453 -9.41 -16.25 10.35
C GLY A 453 -8.87 -17.03 9.16
N VAL A 454 -8.70 -16.41 8.00
CA VAL A 454 -8.07 -17.02 6.81
C VAL A 454 -6.59 -17.34 7.10
N ALA A 455 -5.84 -16.37 7.61
CA ALA A 455 -4.41 -16.53 7.88
C ALA A 455 -4.09 -17.66 8.87
N ARG A 456 -5.02 -18.00 9.79
CA ARG A 456 -4.89 -19.15 10.71
C ARG A 456 -5.06 -20.50 10.02
N ASP A 457 -5.65 -20.56 8.84
CA ASP A 457 -5.92 -21.79 8.10
C ASP A 457 -4.88 -22.06 6.98
N ILE A 458 -3.95 -21.14 6.73
CA ILE A 458 -2.89 -21.25 5.72
C ILE A 458 -1.55 -21.59 6.39
N GLU A 459 -0.86 -22.59 5.85
CA GLU A 459 0.48 -23.00 6.30
C GLU A 459 1.56 -22.13 5.65
N ASP A 460 2.45 -21.59 6.46
CA ASP A 460 3.65 -20.94 5.97
C ASP A 460 4.60 -21.94 5.31
N PRO A 461 5.09 -21.68 4.09
CA PRO A 461 5.83 -22.68 3.31
C PRO A 461 7.16 -23.11 3.94
N GLU A 462 7.82 -22.24 4.71
CA GLU A 462 9.15 -22.51 5.29
C GLU A 462 9.06 -23.01 6.74
N THR A 463 8.28 -22.33 7.58
CA THR A 463 8.26 -22.59 9.02
C THR A 463 7.29 -23.68 9.44
N LYS A 464 6.32 -24.03 8.59
CA LYS A 464 5.23 -24.97 8.89
C LYS A 464 4.29 -24.52 10.02
N MET A 465 4.44 -23.29 10.49
CA MET A 465 3.45 -22.61 11.31
C MET A 465 2.29 -22.14 10.42
N THR A 466 1.23 -21.60 11.00
CA THR A 466 0.29 -20.83 10.19
C THR A 466 0.92 -19.48 9.82
N VAL A 467 0.55 -18.90 8.67
CA VAL A 467 1.03 -17.57 8.27
C VAL A 467 0.65 -16.52 9.31
N TRP A 468 -0.47 -16.70 10.01
CA TRP A 468 -0.87 -15.87 11.15
C TRP A 468 0.12 -15.94 12.32
N GLN A 469 0.53 -17.15 12.72
CA GLN A 469 1.48 -17.34 13.83
C GLN A 469 2.84 -16.73 13.50
N ARG A 470 3.30 -16.92 12.26
CA ARG A 470 4.56 -16.33 11.80
C ARG A 470 4.49 -14.81 11.82
N ALA A 471 3.43 -14.20 11.29
CA ALA A 471 3.24 -12.76 11.31
C ALA A 471 3.18 -12.20 12.73
N GLN A 472 2.47 -12.88 13.66
CA GLN A 472 2.44 -12.48 15.08
C GLN A 472 3.84 -12.48 15.71
N LEU A 473 4.61 -13.54 15.50
CA LEU A 473 5.95 -13.68 16.09
C LEU A 473 6.93 -12.65 15.49
N SER A 474 6.84 -12.35 14.20
CA SER A 474 7.64 -11.31 13.56
C SER A 474 7.32 -9.94 14.15
N LYS A 475 6.04 -9.55 14.21
CA LYS A 475 5.62 -8.29 14.83
C LYS A 475 6.08 -8.18 16.30
N ILE A 476 6.07 -9.27 17.08
CA ILE A 476 6.61 -9.30 18.46
C ILE A 476 8.14 -9.08 18.47
N ALA A 477 8.86 -9.63 17.51
CA ALA A 477 10.30 -9.44 17.40
C ALA A 477 10.64 -7.99 17.01
N GLU A 478 9.95 -7.42 16.04
CA GLU A 478 10.11 -6.03 15.58
C GLU A 478 9.70 -4.99 16.62
N ALA A 479 8.76 -5.30 17.50
CA ALA A 479 8.31 -4.42 18.57
C ALA A 479 9.42 -3.97 19.53
N LYS A 480 10.65 -4.52 19.42
CA LYS A 480 11.82 -4.07 20.22
C LYS A 480 12.16 -2.61 19.96
N SER A 481 11.98 -2.13 18.75
CA SER A 481 12.28 -0.76 18.32
C SER A 481 11.12 0.22 18.49
N ALA A 482 9.94 -0.24 18.94
CA ALA A 482 8.78 0.62 19.16
C ALA A 482 8.99 1.59 20.32
N LYS A 483 8.23 2.70 20.33
CA LYS A 483 8.25 3.71 21.41
C LYS A 483 7.86 3.13 22.78
N ASP A 484 6.91 2.19 22.79
CA ASP A 484 6.52 1.40 23.96
C ASP A 484 6.54 -0.11 23.65
N PRO A 485 7.73 -0.75 23.72
CA PRO A 485 7.87 -2.15 23.34
C PRO A 485 7.07 -3.13 24.22
N THR A 486 6.84 -2.77 25.47
CA THR A 486 6.19 -3.66 26.45
C THR A 486 4.70 -3.75 26.19
N GLU A 487 4.02 -2.60 26.05
CA GLU A 487 2.57 -2.57 25.75
C GLU A 487 2.28 -3.17 24.38
N LEU A 488 3.05 -2.83 23.35
CA LEU A 488 2.84 -3.40 22.01
C LEU A 488 2.99 -4.93 22.01
N ARG A 489 4.00 -5.48 22.67
CA ARG A 489 4.17 -6.93 22.79
C ARG A 489 3.06 -7.61 23.59
N LYS A 490 2.53 -6.92 24.59
CA LYS A 490 1.39 -7.39 25.37
C LYS A 490 0.15 -7.44 24.47
N GLU A 491 -0.17 -6.35 23.76
CA GLU A 491 -1.27 -6.31 22.81
C GLU A 491 -1.17 -7.45 21.79
N LEU A 492 -0.01 -7.63 21.13
CA LEU A 492 0.23 -8.68 20.15
C LEU A 492 0.03 -10.10 20.67
N ARG A 493 0.16 -10.34 21.98
CA ARG A 493 -0.06 -11.66 22.60
C ARG A 493 -1.46 -11.87 23.12
N GLU A 494 -2.12 -10.82 23.60
CA GLU A 494 -3.40 -10.91 24.32
C GLU A 494 -4.62 -10.67 23.41
N ARG A 495 -4.43 -9.88 22.33
CA ARG A 495 -5.52 -9.62 21.39
C ARG A 495 -5.82 -10.87 20.55
N ALA A 496 -7.12 -11.17 20.36
CA ALA A 496 -7.55 -12.33 19.60
C ALA A 496 -7.09 -12.27 18.14
N ASP A 497 -7.17 -11.08 17.52
CA ASP A 497 -6.78 -10.82 16.13
C ASP A 497 -5.62 -9.85 16.07
N LEU A 498 -4.69 -10.06 15.13
CA LEU A 498 -3.69 -9.06 14.78
C LEU A 498 -4.39 -7.85 14.15
N ARG A 499 -4.01 -6.64 14.57
CA ARG A 499 -4.47 -5.45 13.84
C ARG A 499 -3.92 -5.49 12.44
N ILE A 500 -4.80 -5.22 11.49
CA ILE A 500 -4.40 -4.97 10.11
C ILE A 500 -4.03 -3.49 9.94
N ASP A 501 -3.21 -3.18 8.95
CA ASP A 501 -2.76 -1.83 8.70
C ASP A 501 -3.87 -1.03 7.99
N ALA A 502 -4.02 0.25 8.36
CA ALA A 502 -4.90 1.16 7.64
C ALA A 502 -4.28 1.48 6.27
N LEU A 503 -5.11 1.61 5.25
CA LEU A 503 -4.66 1.89 3.89
C LEU A 503 -4.74 3.39 3.57
N GLY A 504 -3.67 3.92 2.98
CA GLY A 504 -3.63 5.27 2.45
C GLY A 504 -3.81 5.29 0.94
N SER A 505 -2.72 5.05 0.23
CA SER A 505 -2.67 4.85 -1.21
C SER A 505 -1.40 4.07 -1.54
N GLY A 506 -1.13 3.84 -2.81
CA GLY A 506 0.10 3.21 -3.28
C GLY A 506 -0.15 2.10 -4.28
N THR A 507 -1.40 1.63 -4.39
CA THR A 507 -1.82 0.65 -5.37
C THR A 507 -3.33 0.72 -5.64
N ASP A 508 -3.87 -0.15 -6.47
CA ASP A 508 -5.19 -0.11 -7.10
C ASP A 508 -6.39 -0.13 -6.14
N PHE A 509 -6.20 -0.42 -4.86
CA PHE A 509 -7.28 -0.34 -3.87
C PHE A 509 -7.78 1.10 -3.64
N THR A 510 -6.99 2.11 -3.96
CA THR A 510 -7.22 3.50 -3.57
C THR A 510 -8.58 4.02 -4.05
N ALA A 511 -8.93 3.78 -5.30
CA ALA A 511 -10.21 4.26 -5.84
C ALA A 511 -11.41 3.52 -5.23
N PHE A 512 -11.27 2.23 -4.96
CA PHE A 512 -12.32 1.42 -4.33
C PHE A 512 -12.62 1.87 -2.90
N LEU A 513 -11.58 2.06 -2.07
CA LEU A 513 -11.73 2.44 -0.68
C LEU A 513 -12.04 3.93 -0.54
N ASP A 514 -11.16 4.78 -1.07
CA ASP A 514 -11.15 6.22 -0.76
C ASP A 514 -12.19 7.01 -1.55
N HIS A 515 -12.61 6.53 -2.75
CA HIS A 515 -13.56 7.25 -3.60
C HIS A 515 -14.98 6.69 -3.53
N VAL A 516 -15.17 5.38 -3.62
CA VAL A 516 -16.51 4.77 -3.66
C VAL A 516 -16.91 4.08 -2.35
N GLY A 517 -15.99 3.89 -1.40
CA GLY A 517 -16.28 3.32 -0.09
C GLY A 517 -16.57 1.82 -0.12
N VAL A 518 -15.84 1.05 -0.90
CA VAL A 518 -15.90 -0.42 -0.91
C VAL A 518 -14.97 -0.95 0.16
N ALA A 519 -15.46 -1.83 1.02
CA ALA A 519 -14.62 -2.52 2.01
C ALA A 519 -13.47 -3.26 1.31
N THR A 520 -12.24 -3.05 1.76
CA THR A 520 -11.05 -3.44 1.00
C THR A 520 -10.04 -4.18 1.87
N LEU A 521 -9.34 -5.15 1.26
CA LEU A 521 -8.12 -5.77 1.79
C LEU A 521 -6.97 -5.59 0.80
N ASP A 522 -5.77 -5.39 1.33
CA ASP A 522 -4.50 -5.41 0.60
C ASP A 522 -3.56 -6.42 1.24
N LEU A 523 -3.07 -7.40 0.47
CA LEU A 523 -2.40 -8.59 0.98
C LEU A 523 -1.13 -8.89 0.18
N GLY A 524 -0.05 -9.27 0.86
CA GLY A 524 1.21 -9.70 0.25
C GLY A 524 2.11 -10.44 1.23
N PHE A 525 3.12 -11.13 0.73
CA PHE A 525 4.24 -11.65 1.53
C PHE A 525 5.49 -10.85 1.22
N GLY A 526 6.36 -10.67 2.21
CA GLY A 526 7.62 -9.95 2.03
C GLY A 526 8.38 -9.70 3.33
N GLY A 527 9.44 -8.89 3.23
CA GLY A 527 10.24 -8.42 4.36
C GLY A 527 11.42 -9.31 4.74
N GLU A 528 11.72 -10.35 3.96
CA GLU A 528 12.94 -11.17 4.12
C GLU A 528 13.77 -11.24 2.82
N ASP A 529 13.40 -10.49 1.83
CA ASP A 529 14.01 -10.43 0.49
C ASP A 529 14.25 -8.99 0.04
N ASP A 530 14.57 -8.11 0.96
CA ASP A 530 14.87 -6.72 0.68
C ASP A 530 15.87 -6.58 -0.47
N GLY A 531 15.58 -5.67 -1.40
CA GLY A 531 16.41 -5.39 -2.55
C GLY A 531 16.33 -3.92 -2.98
N GLY A 532 17.30 -3.52 -3.79
CA GLY A 532 17.38 -2.15 -4.29
C GLY A 532 17.05 -2.02 -5.77
N ILE A 533 16.24 -2.93 -6.33
CA ILE A 533 15.98 -2.93 -7.78
C ILE A 533 14.67 -2.24 -8.18
N TYR A 534 13.87 -1.84 -7.21
CA TYR A 534 12.56 -1.25 -7.40
C TYR A 534 12.57 -0.15 -8.48
N HIS A 535 11.71 -0.29 -9.49
CA HIS A 535 11.55 0.60 -10.63
C HIS A 535 12.81 0.82 -11.49
N SER A 536 13.79 -0.10 -11.44
CA SER A 536 14.98 -0.09 -12.29
C SER A 536 14.87 -1.13 -13.41
N ILE A 537 15.83 -1.12 -14.35
CA ILE A 537 15.90 -2.17 -15.37
C ILE A 537 16.27 -3.55 -14.80
N TYR A 538 16.60 -3.61 -13.52
CA TYR A 538 17.02 -4.82 -12.81
C TYR A 538 15.88 -5.50 -12.07
N ASP A 539 14.67 -4.91 -12.05
CA ASP A 539 13.46 -5.61 -11.64
C ASP A 539 13.03 -6.56 -12.77
N ASP A 540 13.59 -7.77 -12.73
CA ASP A 540 13.41 -8.77 -13.77
C ASP A 540 13.39 -10.19 -13.22
N PHE A 541 13.09 -11.13 -14.12
CA PHE A 541 13.00 -12.56 -13.77
C PHE A 541 14.31 -13.12 -13.19
N TYR A 542 15.48 -12.62 -13.60
CA TYR A 542 16.76 -13.05 -13.06
C TYR A 542 16.89 -12.66 -11.60
N TRP A 543 16.66 -11.39 -11.26
CA TRP A 543 16.72 -10.92 -9.88
C TRP A 543 15.75 -11.68 -8.99
N TYR A 544 14.48 -11.75 -9.37
CA TYR A 544 13.43 -12.39 -8.56
C TYR A 544 13.74 -13.85 -8.24
N THR A 545 14.20 -14.60 -9.25
CA THR A 545 14.50 -16.03 -9.09
C THR A 545 15.83 -16.33 -8.38
N HIS A 546 16.63 -15.30 -8.06
CA HIS A 546 17.89 -15.46 -7.33
C HIS A 546 17.84 -14.90 -5.91
N PHE A 547 17.03 -13.87 -5.66
CA PHE A 547 17.09 -13.11 -4.43
C PHE A 547 15.76 -13.02 -3.66
N SER A 548 14.58 -13.25 -4.30
CA SER A 548 13.28 -13.23 -3.68
C SER A 548 12.67 -14.62 -3.49
N ASP A 549 11.46 -14.89 -3.94
CA ASP A 549 10.82 -16.22 -3.86
C ASP A 549 11.34 -17.16 -4.95
N THR A 550 12.57 -17.62 -4.79
CA THR A 550 13.32 -18.41 -5.78
C THR A 550 12.60 -19.70 -6.22
N THR A 551 11.68 -20.20 -5.41
CA THR A 551 10.94 -21.46 -5.61
C THR A 551 9.45 -21.24 -5.83
N PHE A 552 8.95 -20.01 -5.79
CA PHE A 552 7.54 -19.64 -5.97
C PHE A 552 6.59 -20.25 -4.92
N VAL A 553 7.13 -20.61 -3.76
CA VAL A 553 6.31 -21.16 -2.67
C VAL A 553 5.50 -20.07 -1.95
N TYR A 554 6.01 -18.85 -1.88
CA TYR A 554 5.28 -17.69 -1.35
C TYR A 554 4.24 -17.17 -2.35
N GLY A 555 4.52 -17.19 -3.65
CA GLY A 555 3.50 -16.94 -4.67
C GLY A 555 2.35 -17.93 -4.57
N ARG A 556 2.64 -19.22 -4.34
CA ARG A 556 1.61 -20.24 -4.06
C ARG A 556 0.86 -19.94 -2.75
N ALA A 557 1.55 -19.53 -1.68
CA ALA A 557 0.93 -19.21 -0.41
C ALA A 557 0.01 -17.97 -0.53
N LEU A 558 0.40 -16.98 -1.34
CA LEU A 558 -0.45 -15.83 -1.67
C LEU A 558 -1.73 -16.29 -2.40
N ALA A 559 -1.61 -17.09 -3.46
CA ALA A 559 -2.76 -17.63 -4.18
C ALA A 559 -3.69 -18.44 -3.25
N GLN A 560 -3.13 -19.22 -2.32
CA GLN A 560 -3.91 -19.95 -1.33
C GLN A 560 -4.62 -19.03 -0.33
N THR A 561 -3.95 -17.97 0.16
CA THR A 561 -4.49 -17.02 1.11
C THR A 561 -5.61 -16.19 0.50
N VAL A 562 -5.33 -15.59 -0.67
CA VAL A 562 -6.29 -14.70 -1.33
C VAL A 562 -7.46 -15.49 -1.91
N GLY A 563 -7.21 -16.62 -2.57
CA GLY A 563 -8.29 -17.43 -3.12
C GLY A 563 -9.19 -18.05 -2.03
N THR A 564 -8.64 -18.42 -0.86
CA THR A 564 -9.47 -18.80 0.29
C THR A 564 -10.31 -17.62 0.79
N SER A 565 -9.76 -16.41 0.78
CA SER A 565 -10.52 -15.20 1.12
C SER A 565 -11.66 -14.94 0.13
N VAL A 566 -11.38 -15.03 -1.18
CA VAL A 566 -12.39 -14.88 -2.25
C VAL A 566 -13.50 -15.91 -2.10
N MET A 567 -13.17 -17.18 -1.89
CA MET A 567 -14.16 -18.25 -1.71
C MET A 567 -15.04 -17.99 -0.49
N ARG A 568 -14.44 -17.69 0.67
CA ARG A 568 -15.21 -17.42 1.90
C ARG A 568 -16.14 -16.21 1.76
N LEU A 569 -15.71 -15.14 1.10
CA LEU A 569 -16.56 -13.98 0.84
C LEU A 569 -17.66 -14.31 -0.17
N ALA A 570 -17.33 -15.07 -1.20
CA ALA A 570 -18.28 -15.44 -2.24
C ALA A 570 -19.38 -16.40 -1.74
N ASP A 571 -19.04 -17.30 -0.80
CA ASP A 571 -19.98 -18.36 -0.34
C ASP A 571 -20.61 -18.10 1.03
N ALA A 572 -20.16 -17.11 1.80
CA ALA A 572 -20.75 -16.78 3.08
C ALA A 572 -22.26 -16.50 2.99
N GLU A 573 -23.04 -17.09 3.88
CA GLU A 573 -24.49 -16.84 3.98
C GLU A 573 -24.75 -15.42 4.46
N VAL A 574 -23.92 -14.93 5.40
CA VAL A 574 -23.85 -13.52 5.84
C VAL A 574 -22.44 -13.02 5.58
N LEU A 575 -22.28 -11.85 4.98
CA LEU A 575 -20.97 -11.24 4.81
C LEU A 575 -20.21 -11.18 6.14
N PRO A 576 -18.96 -11.66 6.20
CA PRO A 576 -18.25 -11.90 7.47
C PRO A 576 -17.62 -10.62 8.04
N PHE A 577 -18.36 -9.53 8.09
CA PHE A 577 -17.91 -8.28 8.71
C PHE A 577 -17.95 -8.37 10.22
N ASP A 578 -16.91 -7.87 10.88
CA ASP A 578 -16.80 -7.69 12.33
C ASP A 578 -16.65 -6.20 12.66
N PHE A 579 -17.57 -5.72 13.49
CA PHE A 579 -17.58 -4.30 13.85
C PHE A 579 -16.93 -4.02 15.22
N VAL A 580 -16.60 -5.07 15.99
CA VAL A 580 -15.91 -4.89 17.28
C VAL A 580 -14.49 -4.41 17.07
N ASN A 581 -13.77 -4.99 16.11
CA ASN A 581 -12.43 -4.57 15.75
C ASN A 581 -12.44 -3.17 15.12
N LEU A 582 -13.44 -2.84 14.27
CA LEU A 582 -13.63 -1.50 13.72
C LEU A 582 -13.82 -0.46 14.84
N ALA A 583 -14.71 -0.71 15.81
CA ALA A 583 -14.97 0.19 16.92
C ALA A 583 -13.74 0.41 17.81
N ASP A 584 -13.02 -0.67 18.15
CA ASP A 584 -11.79 -0.64 18.95
C ASP A 584 -10.69 0.17 18.26
N THR A 585 -10.50 -0.03 16.96
CA THR A 585 -9.49 0.71 16.20
C THR A 585 -9.88 2.18 15.99
N THR A 586 -11.16 2.49 15.79
CA THR A 586 -11.64 3.87 15.70
C THR A 586 -11.44 4.63 17.02
N ASP A 587 -11.65 3.97 18.19
CA ASP A 587 -11.32 4.57 19.49
C ASP A 587 -9.82 4.85 19.64
N MET A 588 -8.99 3.93 19.18
CA MET A 588 -7.53 4.14 19.15
C MET A 588 -7.16 5.37 18.29
N TYR A 589 -7.80 5.55 17.13
CA TYR A 589 -7.56 6.73 16.28
C TYR A 589 -7.98 8.03 16.98
N ARG A 590 -9.15 8.06 17.63
CA ARG A 590 -9.59 9.21 18.44
C ARG A 590 -8.56 9.58 19.51
N LYS A 591 -8.10 8.58 20.29
CA LYS A 591 -7.08 8.79 21.33
C LYS A 591 -5.75 9.32 20.75
N LYS A 592 -5.33 8.82 19.58
CA LYS A 592 -4.14 9.31 18.89
C LYS A 592 -4.28 10.77 18.45
N LEU A 593 -5.48 11.22 18.05
CA LEU A 593 -5.74 12.62 17.68
C LEU A 593 -5.70 13.55 18.91
N GLU A 594 -6.32 13.14 20.01
CA GLU A 594 -6.27 13.88 21.27
C GLU A 594 -4.82 14.04 21.75
N LYS A 595 -4.06 12.95 21.68
CA LYS A 595 -2.63 12.97 22.02
C LYS A 595 -1.82 13.86 21.08
N LEU A 596 -2.05 13.79 19.76
CA LEU A 596 -1.39 14.67 18.78
C LEU A 596 -1.59 16.14 19.11
N LEU A 597 -2.82 16.54 19.44
CA LEU A 597 -3.12 17.92 19.82
C LEU A 597 -2.40 18.31 21.12
N ALA A 598 -2.44 17.45 22.13
CA ALA A 598 -1.80 17.71 23.42
C ALA A 598 -0.26 17.79 23.27
N ASP A 599 0.34 16.90 22.52
CA ASP A 599 1.80 16.90 22.25
C ASP A 599 2.21 18.21 21.53
N LYS A 600 1.44 18.66 20.50
CA LYS A 600 1.72 19.94 19.81
C LYS A 600 1.55 21.16 20.72
N GLN A 601 0.54 21.15 21.57
CA GLN A 601 0.34 22.24 22.55
C GLN A 601 1.53 22.33 23.50
N GLU A 602 2.05 21.23 24.01
CA GLU A 602 3.19 21.22 24.93
C GLU A 602 4.49 21.61 24.23
N GLU A 603 4.74 21.07 23.03
CA GLU A 603 5.89 21.43 22.19
C GLU A 603 5.98 22.94 21.95
N ILE A 604 4.85 23.57 21.55
CA ILE A 604 4.83 25.01 21.27
C ILE A 604 4.95 25.82 22.55
N ARG A 605 4.36 25.39 23.68
CA ARG A 605 4.53 26.07 24.97
C ARG A 605 5.98 26.06 25.40
N GLU A 606 6.65 24.91 25.28
CA GLU A 606 8.06 24.77 25.67
C GLU A 606 8.95 25.62 24.76
N ARG A 607 8.77 25.54 23.44
CA ARG A 607 9.52 26.38 22.49
C ARG A 607 9.33 27.89 22.78
N ASN A 608 8.13 28.33 23.10
CA ASN A 608 7.87 29.73 23.47
C ASN A 608 8.55 30.11 24.79
N ARG A 609 8.61 29.20 25.78
CA ARG A 609 9.34 29.41 27.03
C ARG A 609 10.84 29.54 26.78
N GLU A 610 11.43 28.64 25.97
CA GLU A 610 12.83 28.69 25.58
C GLU A 610 13.20 30.03 24.90
N LEU A 611 12.28 30.56 24.07
CA LEU A 611 12.42 31.88 23.45
C LEU A 611 12.44 32.99 24.52
N ASP A 612 11.50 32.96 25.48
CA ASP A 612 11.38 33.96 26.55
C ASP A 612 12.61 33.90 27.49
N GLU A 613 13.18 32.75 27.74
CA GLU A 613 14.40 32.54 28.53
C GLU A 613 15.69 32.94 27.76
N GLY A 614 15.59 33.17 26.44
CA GLY A 614 16.74 33.51 25.60
C GLY A 614 17.68 32.33 25.35
N MET A 615 17.17 31.09 25.51
CA MET A 615 17.98 29.87 25.41
C MET A 615 18.67 29.75 24.05
N PHE A 616 17.97 30.07 22.96
CA PHE A 616 18.51 30.01 21.60
C PHE A 616 19.71 30.95 21.39
N LYS A 617 19.69 32.12 22.05
CA LYS A 617 20.85 33.06 22.04
C LYS A 617 22.00 32.59 22.92
N ALA A 618 21.66 32.05 24.07
CA ALA A 618 22.66 31.60 25.03
C ALA A 618 23.43 30.35 24.56
N THR A 619 22.77 29.49 23.76
CA THR A 619 23.33 28.22 23.25
C THR A 619 23.87 28.34 21.82
N LEU A 620 23.81 29.52 21.20
CA LEU A 620 24.29 29.74 19.83
C LEU A 620 25.79 29.49 19.75
N ASP A 621 26.20 28.55 18.87
CA ASP A 621 27.59 28.41 18.47
C ASP A 621 27.95 29.45 17.40
N PRO A 622 28.79 30.44 17.66
CA PRO A 622 29.16 31.46 16.67
C PRO A 622 29.77 30.90 15.39
N ARG A 623 30.28 29.67 15.43
CA ARG A 623 30.86 28.98 14.27
C ARG A 623 29.79 28.27 13.42
N ARG A 624 28.60 28.08 13.99
CA ARG A 624 27.45 27.45 13.35
C ARG A 624 26.18 28.28 13.65
N PRO A 625 26.08 29.49 13.09
CA PRO A 625 24.95 30.36 13.37
C PRO A 625 23.65 29.72 12.90
N THR A 626 22.63 29.76 13.75
CA THR A 626 21.27 29.33 13.42
C THR A 626 20.32 30.49 13.62
N VAL A 627 19.25 30.51 12.85
CA VAL A 627 18.15 31.48 13.01
C VAL A 627 17.27 31.03 14.17
N GLU A 628 16.94 31.95 15.06
CA GLU A 628 16.00 31.71 16.16
C GLU A 628 14.61 31.35 15.62
N PRO A 629 13.90 30.33 16.19
CA PRO A 629 12.55 30.01 15.71
C PRO A 629 11.59 31.16 15.98
N ALA A 630 10.60 31.31 15.11
CA ALA A 630 9.51 32.24 15.35
C ALA A 630 8.65 31.77 16.53
N ARG A 631 8.11 32.73 17.29
CA ARG A 631 7.10 32.44 18.30
C ARG A 631 5.81 31.95 17.62
N GLU A 632 5.21 30.89 18.15
CA GLU A 632 3.98 30.33 17.63
C GLU A 632 2.82 30.45 18.62
N GLU A 633 1.60 30.57 18.10
CA GLU A 633 0.39 30.51 18.91
C GLU A 633 0.12 29.07 19.33
N VAL A 634 -0.16 28.86 20.63
CA VAL A 634 -0.50 27.53 21.16
C VAL A 634 -1.84 27.08 20.57
N PRO A 635 -1.95 25.87 20.03
CA PRO A 635 -3.20 25.33 19.50
C PRO A 635 -4.37 25.48 20.49
N PRO A 636 -5.57 25.85 20.02
CA PRO A 636 -6.74 25.94 20.88
C PRO A 636 -7.17 24.54 21.36
N HIS A 637 -8.06 24.50 22.34
CA HIS A 637 -8.76 23.29 22.71
C HIS A 637 -9.74 22.90 21.58
N LEU A 638 -9.74 21.63 21.17
CA LEU A 638 -10.74 21.06 20.26
C LEU A 638 -11.71 20.17 21.05
N ASN A 639 -13.00 20.22 20.70
CA ASN A 639 -14.00 19.40 21.37
C ASN A 639 -14.16 18.03 20.75
N PHE A 640 -13.51 17.02 21.31
CA PHE A 640 -13.62 15.61 20.88
C PHE A 640 -14.85 14.87 21.43
N ALA A 641 -15.68 15.48 22.29
CA ALA A 641 -16.82 14.79 22.90
C ALA A 641 -17.83 14.22 21.87
N PRO A 642 -18.14 14.88 20.73
CA PRO A 642 -18.99 14.26 19.70
C PRO A 642 -18.41 12.95 19.18
N MET A 643 -17.11 12.92 18.88
CA MET A 643 -16.45 11.71 18.36
C MET A 643 -16.39 10.60 19.44
N GLN A 644 -16.14 10.95 20.70
CA GLN A 644 -16.18 9.98 21.80
C GLN A 644 -17.56 9.33 21.90
N ASN A 645 -18.64 10.14 21.92
CA ASN A 645 -20.01 9.62 22.00
C ASN A 645 -20.37 8.71 20.82
N ALA A 646 -19.94 9.08 19.60
CA ALA A 646 -20.15 8.28 18.39
C ALA A 646 -19.43 6.94 18.48
N VAL A 647 -18.17 6.92 18.91
CA VAL A 647 -17.38 5.68 19.12
C VAL A 647 -17.99 4.79 20.20
N GLU A 648 -18.49 5.36 21.30
CA GLU A 648 -19.21 4.59 22.32
C GLU A 648 -20.50 3.98 21.77
N SER A 649 -21.23 4.69 20.89
CA SER A 649 -22.41 4.17 20.20
C SER A 649 -22.04 3.03 19.25
N LEU A 650 -20.99 3.22 18.43
CA LEU A 650 -20.45 2.20 17.54
C LEU A 650 -20.05 0.92 18.32
N THR A 651 -19.39 1.07 19.45
CA THR A 651 -19.00 -0.05 20.31
C THR A 651 -20.22 -0.84 20.84
N ARG A 652 -21.31 -0.16 21.18
CA ARG A 652 -22.54 -0.83 21.66
C ARG A 652 -23.22 -1.59 20.53
N SER A 653 -23.42 -0.97 19.38
CA SER A 653 -24.07 -1.62 18.23
C SER A 653 -23.21 -2.76 17.66
N ALA A 654 -21.89 -2.62 17.64
CA ALA A 654 -20.97 -3.69 17.24
C ALA A 654 -21.10 -4.96 18.12
N LYS A 655 -21.12 -4.78 19.43
CA LYS A 655 -21.34 -5.89 20.38
C LYS A 655 -22.72 -6.52 20.24
N HIS A 656 -23.75 -5.71 20.02
CA HIS A 656 -25.11 -6.21 19.79
C HIS A 656 -25.18 -7.06 18.51
N TYR A 657 -24.60 -6.57 17.40
CA TYR A 657 -24.51 -7.33 16.15
C TYR A 657 -23.76 -8.66 16.32
N GLN A 658 -22.60 -8.64 16.97
CA GLN A 658 -21.82 -9.85 17.24
C GLN A 658 -22.64 -10.88 18.05
N GLN A 659 -23.37 -10.43 19.06
CA GLN A 659 -24.24 -11.29 19.86
C GLN A 659 -25.41 -11.85 19.03
N ALA A 660 -26.10 -11.02 18.24
CA ALA A 660 -27.19 -11.44 17.37
C ALA A 660 -26.75 -12.47 16.33
N LEU A 661 -25.59 -12.22 15.67
CA LEU A 661 -25.02 -13.16 14.70
C LEU A 661 -24.66 -14.51 15.35
N SER A 662 -24.06 -14.49 16.53
CA SER A 662 -23.71 -15.70 17.28
C SER A 662 -24.95 -16.55 17.63
N GLN A 663 -26.05 -15.91 18.04
CA GLN A 663 -27.30 -16.58 18.38
C GLN A 663 -28.02 -17.16 17.17
N THR A 664 -27.98 -16.46 16.03
CA THR A 664 -28.69 -16.86 14.81
C THR A 664 -27.89 -17.88 13.97
N ARG A 665 -26.61 -18.05 14.25
CA ARG A 665 -25.70 -18.85 13.43
C ARG A 665 -26.18 -20.28 13.11
N ALA A 666 -26.76 -20.96 14.07
CA ALA A 666 -27.23 -22.35 13.90
C ALA A 666 -28.39 -22.44 12.90
N SER A 667 -29.18 -21.39 12.75
CA SER A 667 -30.35 -21.31 11.87
C SER A 667 -30.11 -20.59 10.56
N LEU A 668 -28.89 -20.09 10.26
CA LEU A 668 -28.61 -19.38 8.99
C LEU A 668 -28.99 -20.19 7.74
N GLY A 669 -28.87 -21.51 7.78
CA GLY A 669 -29.24 -22.41 6.69
C GLY A 669 -30.73 -22.71 6.56
N ASP A 670 -31.59 -22.21 7.45
CA ASP A 670 -33.02 -22.45 7.40
C ASP A 670 -33.70 -21.55 6.34
N ASP A 671 -34.65 -22.09 5.57
CA ASP A 671 -35.32 -21.37 4.47
C ASP A 671 -35.95 -20.05 4.92
N ALA A 672 -36.54 -20.02 6.11
CA ALA A 672 -37.16 -18.82 6.67
C ALA A 672 -36.14 -17.71 7.02
N VAL A 673 -34.93 -18.09 7.41
CA VAL A 673 -33.81 -17.17 7.66
C VAL A 673 -33.20 -16.73 6.34
N ALA A 674 -32.94 -17.68 5.43
CA ALA A 674 -32.31 -17.43 4.13
C ALA A 674 -33.05 -16.35 3.32
N ALA A 675 -34.39 -16.28 3.40
CA ALA A 675 -35.19 -15.25 2.74
C ALA A 675 -34.89 -13.81 3.24
N LYS A 676 -34.36 -13.66 4.45
CA LYS A 676 -34.01 -12.35 5.05
C LYS A 676 -32.54 -11.98 4.84
N LEU A 677 -31.68 -12.96 4.59
CA LEU A 677 -30.22 -12.74 4.47
C LEU A 677 -29.86 -11.84 3.29
N GLY A 678 -30.60 -11.87 2.19
CA GLY A 678 -30.35 -10.99 1.06
C GLY A 678 -30.56 -9.51 1.38
N ALA A 679 -31.50 -9.16 2.24
CA ALA A 679 -31.70 -7.80 2.70
C ALA A 679 -30.58 -7.39 3.68
N LEU A 680 -30.22 -8.29 4.60
CA LEU A 680 -29.12 -8.09 5.55
C LEU A 680 -27.78 -7.85 4.81
N ASN A 681 -27.44 -8.69 3.83
CA ASN A 681 -26.18 -8.53 3.10
C ASN A 681 -26.11 -7.21 2.32
N ARG A 682 -27.23 -6.77 1.70
CA ARG A 682 -27.29 -5.45 1.07
C ARG A 682 -27.08 -4.31 2.08
N GLU A 683 -27.61 -4.45 3.30
CA GLU A 683 -27.35 -3.50 4.38
C GLU A 683 -25.88 -3.51 4.82
N LEU A 684 -25.27 -4.68 4.96
CA LEU A 684 -23.86 -4.82 5.32
C LEU A 684 -22.92 -4.26 4.23
N ILE A 685 -23.26 -4.41 2.95
CA ILE A 685 -22.51 -3.81 1.83
C ILE A 685 -22.43 -2.28 1.96
N GLU A 686 -23.45 -1.62 2.53
CA GLU A 686 -23.46 -0.17 2.74
C GLU A 686 -22.54 0.31 3.89
N SER A 687 -22.00 -0.58 4.72
CA SER A 687 -21.22 -0.22 5.91
C SER A 687 -20.04 0.69 5.61
N GLU A 688 -19.08 0.27 4.79
CA GLU A 688 -17.91 1.10 4.48
C GLU A 688 -18.30 2.44 3.81
N ARG A 689 -19.41 2.45 3.04
CA ARG A 689 -19.93 3.65 2.38
C ARG A 689 -20.45 4.69 3.37
N ARG A 690 -20.97 4.27 4.55
CA ARG A 690 -21.37 5.18 5.63
C ARG A 690 -20.20 5.96 6.21
N LEU A 691 -18.98 5.44 6.06
CA LEU A 691 -17.75 6.10 6.47
C LEU A 691 -17.21 7.09 5.43
N THR A 692 -17.94 7.32 4.33
CA THR A 692 -17.60 8.29 3.29
C THR A 692 -18.49 9.54 3.36
N ASN A 693 -18.08 10.61 2.68
CA ASN A 693 -18.86 11.83 2.53
C ASN A 693 -18.80 12.33 1.09
N ALA A 694 -19.95 12.69 0.53
CA ALA A 694 -20.08 13.09 -0.88
C ALA A 694 -19.23 14.35 -1.22
N ASP A 695 -19.07 15.28 -0.28
CA ASP A 695 -18.26 16.50 -0.49
C ASP A 695 -16.74 16.21 -0.49
N GLY A 696 -16.34 15.00 -0.09
CA GLY A 696 -14.94 14.60 0.05
C GLY A 696 -14.22 15.29 1.20
N LEU A 697 -12.92 15.08 1.32
CA LEU A 697 -12.06 15.71 2.33
C LEU A 697 -11.80 17.18 2.01
N PRO A 698 -11.49 18.00 3.01
CA PRO A 698 -11.17 19.42 2.80
C PRO A 698 -10.11 19.61 1.72
N ARG A 699 -10.42 20.45 0.69
CA ARG A 699 -9.55 20.80 -0.46
C ARG A 699 -9.21 19.67 -1.44
N ARG A 700 -9.64 18.42 -1.17
CA ARG A 700 -9.43 17.25 -2.04
C ARG A 700 -10.71 16.41 -2.13
N PRO A 701 -11.73 16.90 -2.83
CA PRO A 701 -13.08 16.34 -2.85
C PRO A 701 -13.16 14.95 -3.49
N TRP A 702 -12.13 14.53 -4.20
CA TRP A 702 -12.06 13.19 -4.77
C TRP A 702 -11.94 12.11 -3.68
N TYR A 703 -11.17 12.37 -2.60
CA TYR A 703 -11.06 11.49 -1.44
C TYR A 703 -12.28 11.67 -0.55
N LYS A 704 -13.12 10.64 -0.45
CA LYS A 704 -14.40 10.70 0.25
C LYS A 704 -14.39 9.99 1.60
N HIS A 705 -13.45 9.07 1.80
CA HIS A 705 -13.39 8.29 3.03
C HIS A 705 -12.93 9.16 4.22
N LEU A 706 -13.65 9.07 5.36
CA LEU A 706 -13.40 9.91 6.53
C LEU A 706 -12.42 9.30 7.54
N LEU A 707 -12.19 7.97 7.47
CA LEU A 707 -11.24 7.28 8.37
C LEU A 707 -9.88 7.04 7.72
N TYR A 708 -9.79 6.99 6.39
CA TYR A 708 -8.58 6.65 5.65
C TYR A 708 -8.36 7.63 4.49
N ALA A 709 -7.15 8.06 4.28
CA ALA A 709 -6.69 8.69 3.04
C ALA A 709 -5.17 8.81 3.02
N PRO A 710 -4.53 8.93 1.84
CA PRO A 710 -3.13 9.28 1.76
C PRO A 710 -2.90 10.68 2.32
N GLY A 711 -1.75 10.92 2.96
CA GLY A 711 -1.42 12.24 3.49
C GLY A 711 -0.98 13.21 2.41
N VAL A 712 -1.40 14.47 2.48
CA VAL A 712 -1.05 15.52 1.49
C VAL A 712 0.46 15.76 1.39
N TYR A 713 1.21 15.54 2.48
CA TYR A 713 2.66 15.69 2.55
C TYR A 713 3.41 14.39 2.89
N SER A 714 2.71 13.26 3.02
CA SER A 714 3.32 11.93 3.12
C SER A 714 3.06 11.06 1.87
N GLY A 715 1.99 11.34 1.13
CA GLY A 715 1.60 10.57 -0.04
C GLY A 715 1.09 9.19 0.37
N TYR A 716 1.80 8.11 0.06
CA TYR A 716 1.37 6.73 0.34
C TYR A 716 0.91 6.46 1.77
N GLU A 717 1.62 7.04 2.76
CA GLU A 717 1.31 6.82 4.16
C GLU A 717 -0.10 7.29 4.50
N VAL A 718 -0.86 6.43 5.16
CA VAL A 718 -2.22 6.74 5.58
C VAL A 718 -2.26 7.82 6.66
N LYS A 719 -3.14 8.77 6.49
CA LYS A 719 -3.62 9.64 7.57
C LYS A 719 -4.95 9.11 8.07
N THR A 720 -4.95 8.57 9.29
CA THR A 720 -6.19 8.11 9.93
C THR A 720 -6.99 9.30 10.44
N VAL A 721 -8.31 9.31 10.16
CA VAL A 721 -9.23 10.44 10.36
C VAL A 721 -8.65 11.71 9.72
N PRO A 722 -8.40 11.68 8.40
CA PRO A 722 -7.52 12.63 7.70
C PRO A 722 -7.95 14.08 7.85
N GLY A 723 -9.24 14.39 7.80
CA GLY A 723 -9.74 15.76 7.94
C GLY A 723 -9.37 16.40 9.28
N VAL A 724 -9.49 15.65 10.37
CA VAL A 724 -9.12 16.12 11.71
C VAL A 724 -7.61 16.20 11.88
N ARG A 725 -6.91 15.12 11.52
CA ARG A 725 -5.46 15.01 11.68
C ARG A 725 -4.72 16.10 10.93
N GLU A 726 -4.99 16.25 9.64
CA GLU A 726 -4.35 17.27 8.81
C GLU A 726 -4.74 18.69 9.20
N GLY A 727 -5.97 18.88 9.70
CA GLY A 727 -6.40 20.14 10.29
C GLY A 727 -5.52 20.55 11.48
N ILE A 728 -5.16 19.58 12.35
CA ILE A 728 -4.24 19.79 13.49
C ILE A 728 -2.81 20.00 12.99
N GLU A 729 -2.28 19.09 12.13
CA GLU A 729 -0.91 19.12 11.64
C GLU A 729 -0.60 20.40 10.87
N GLN A 730 -1.56 20.92 10.11
CA GLN A 730 -1.43 22.11 9.28
C GLN A 730 -1.98 23.38 9.94
N LYS A 731 -2.20 23.36 11.25
CA LYS A 731 -2.64 24.51 12.07
C LYS A 731 -3.99 25.11 11.65
N ARG A 732 -4.88 24.32 11.05
CA ARG A 732 -6.24 24.68 10.63
C ARG A 732 -7.28 24.21 11.65
N TYR A 733 -7.18 24.69 12.87
CA TYR A 733 -7.93 24.16 14.02
C TYR A 733 -9.45 24.30 13.90
N ALA A 734 -9.95 25.40 13.30
CA ALA A 734 -11.38 25.56 13.06
C ALA A 734 -11.93 24.52 12.05
N GLU A 735 -11.13 24.14 11.06
CA GLU A 735 -11.46 23.07 10.13
C GLU A 735 -11.43 21.71 10.84
N ALA A 736 -10.40 21.45 11.66
CA ALA A 736 -10.32 20.22 12.45
C ALA A 736 -11.56 20.02 13.35
N GLU A 737 -12.08 21.09 13.95
CA GLU A 737 -13.29 21.04 14.79
C GLU A 737 -14.55 20.72 13.96
N GLN A 738 -14.67 21.25 12.74
CA GLN A 738 -15.75 20.89 11.82
C GLN A 738 -15.66 19.43 11.38
N GLU A 739 -14.45 18.94 11.10
CA GLU A 739 -14.23 17.55 10.70
C GLU A 739 -14.46 16.56 11.86
N ILE A 740 -14.21 16.92 13.12
CA ILE A 740 -14.63 16.13 14.29
C ILE A 740 -16.14 15.90 14.27
N VAL A 741 -16.94 16.93 14.02
CA VAL A 741 -18.40 16.81 13.94
C VAL A 741 -18.82 15.94 12.76
N ARG A 742 -18.16 16.12 11.62
CA ARG A 742 -18.46 15.40 10.37
C ARG A 742 -18.18 13.89 10.48
N VAL A 743 -17.01 13.51 11.00
CA VAL A 743 -16.67 12.11 11.22
C VAL A 743 -17.55 11.49 12.30
N SER A 744 -17.91 12.25 13.36
CA SER A 744 -18.83 11.78 14.39
C SER A 744 -20.18 11.40 13.80
N LYS A 745 -20.71 12.20 12.89
CA LYS A 745 -21.97 11.92 12.20
C LYS A 745 -21.89 10.63 11.35
N ALA A 746 -20.80 10.43 10.63
CA ALA A 746 -20.59 9.20 9.85
C ALA A 746 -20.55 7.96 10.76
N LEU A 747 -19.86 8.03 11.90
CA LEU A 747 -19.82 6.96 12.90
C LEU A 747 -21.18 6.68 13.54
N GLU A 748 -22.02 7.71 13.75
CA GLU A 748 -23.39 7.55 14.22
C GLU A 748 -24.27 6.86 13.17
N ASP A 749 -24.12 7.21 11.88
CA ASP A 749 -24.85 6.60 10.77
C ASP A 749 -24.43 5.13 10.58
N GLU A 750 -23.15 4.82 10.71
CA GLU A 750 -22.64 3.46 10.73
C GLU A 750 -23.17 2.67 11.93
N SER A 751 -23.15 3.27 13.13
CA SER A 751 -23.71 2.65 14.34
C SER A 751 -25.20 2.31 14.18
N ALA A 752 -25.97 3.18 13.52
CA ALA A 752 -27.39 2.94 13.25
C ALA A 752 -27.62 1.79 12.27
N LEU A 753 -26.78 1.69 11.24
CA LEU A 753 -26.79 0.58 10.28
C LEU A 753 -26.49 -0.76 10.98
N ILE A 754 -25.43 -0.82 11.78
CA ILE A 754 -25.04 -2.02 12.53
C ILE A 754 -26.15 -2.47 13.49
N GLU A 755 -26.80 -1.52 14.16
CA GLU A 755 -27.93 -1.77 15.05
C GLU A 755 -29.16 -2.30 14.29
N SER A 756 -29.42 -1.82 13.07
CA SER A 756 -30.45 -2.33 12.17
C SER A 756 -30.15 -3.76 11.73
N ALA A 757 -28.91 -4.04 11.34
CA ALA A 757 -28.45 -5.37 10.96
C ALA A 757 -28.59 -6.39 12.11
N ALA A 758 -28.28 -5.98 13.36
CA ALA A 758 -28.47 -6.80 14.54
C ALA A 758 -29.94 -7.19 14.74
N ARG A 759 -30.86 -6.22 14.64
CA ARG A 759 -32.31 -6.48 14.74
C ARG A 759 -32.83 -7.38 13.61
N THR A 760 -32.30 -7.24 12.41
CA THR A 760 -32.65 -8.10 11.27
C THR A 760 -32.29 -9.55 11.56
N LEU A 761 -31.09 -9.80 12.14
CA LEU A 761 -30.66 -11.12 12.60
C LEU A 761 -31.58 -11.68 13.70
N GLU A 762 -31.90 -10.90 14.74
CA GLU A 762 -32.81 -11.33 15.81
C GLU A 762 -34.22 -11.66 15.31
N GLY A 763 -34.72 -10.86 14.37
CA GLY A 763 -36.00 -11.09 13.71
C GLY A 763 -35.99 -12.29 12.75
N ALA A 764 -34.81 -12.74 12.31
CA ALA A 764 -34.67 -13.92 11.47
C ALA A 764 -34.63 -15.22 12.31
N GLY A 765 -34.08 -15.17 13.51
CA GLY A 765 -34.02 -16.32 14.42
C GLY A 765 -35.30 -16.64 15.19
N ARG A 766 -36.36 -15.83 15.05
CA ARG A 766 -37.69 -16.02 15.60
C ARG A 766 -38.64 -16.51 14.51
#